data_60b9a6930967f6c8c3463b0b0637bb38
#
_entry.id   60b9a6930967f6c8c3463b0b0637bb38
#
_cell.length_a   1.000
_cell.length_b   1.000
_cell.length_c   1.000
_cell.angle_alpha   90.00
_cell.angle_beta   90.00
_cell.angle_gamma   90.00
#
_symmetry.space_group_name_H-M   'P 1'
#
loop_
_entity.id
_entity.type
_entity.pdbx_description
1 polymer ?
#
loop_
_entity_poly.entity_id
_entity_poly.type
_entity_poly.pdbx_seq_one_letter_code
_entity_poly.pdbx_strand_id
1 'polypeptide(L)'
;MAKYFRDLSYICIILFIVLGWHIMDNIVSEKEVDITSLEVALRSAGDNRGELEKVLCYYKRKNTDSLKYKAACYLIENMPFHRYSVGEQLENYKSYYAWLKKSKGKEPQQVADSVKKVYGPMKEPNKIRDIMEIDSAYLCHNIDWAFKVWQEQPWGKSISFDVFCEYLLPYRIGDEPLVYWREMYYAKYNSLLDTLRMSDSLDIEDPVVAANYLINKLPDKWHYYTSTTPYSFGHIGPEYVQYLSGTCREVTDFAVYLFRALGIPCAIDFVPVRSYVNAGHFWLVAWDKTGEAYMANFPENLGMVRKNWWYRWDDSPKVYRYTFDINKELYEQMAKYNEKVYSFWSLPKFMDVTYEYAYSFEKELVIPLEKLYRNQCSGRIAYLCVTNRDNWIPVDWTEFDAQHLAFRNVRRGTLMRVATYENGTLNFLTDPFYVDKQKNEQHYFSVEGDTQDVVLYAKCNIEGENMFRDRMIGGVFEGSNQLDFAVSDTLFIIQCKPDRLNTTVRSSSNKEYRYIRYVGPPGGLCNVAEVAFYEKNDTLPLSGKIIGTPGCYQHDGTHEYTNVFDGKTWTSFDYFKFSGGWAGLDLGRKVQIDRIVYTPRNRDNYIRPGDIYELYYCDRYWKSAGRIKATVDSLVYRGIPQNVLLFLRNHTRGVDERVFVYEKGEQLWK
;
A
#
# COMPACT_ATOMS: atom_id res chain seq x y z
N MET A 1 -28.62 -4.01 -3.78
CA MET A 1 -27.82 -3.47 -4.89
C MET A 1 -26.54 -2.78 -4.43
N ALA A 2 -26.53 -1.90 -3.47
CA ALA A 2 -25.28 -1.25 -2.94
C ALA A 2 -24.24 -2.23 -2.37
N LYS A 3 -24.63 -3.40 -1.87
CA LYS A 3 -23.77 -4.43 -1.30
C LYS A 3 -22.96 -5.19 -2.35
N TYR A 4 -23.53 -5.46 -3.51
CA TYR A 4 -22.88 -6.13 -4.65
C TYR A 4 -21.76 -5.27 -5.27
N PHE A 5 -21.93 -3.93 -5.27
CA PHE A 5 -20.95 -3.02 -5.87
C PHE A 5 -19.73 -2.75 -4.99
N ARG A 6 -19.86 -2.92 -3.69
CA ARG A 6 -18.74 -2.73 -2.74
C ARG A 6 -17.82 -3.94 -2.69
N ASP A 7 -18.39 -5.14 -2.82
CA ASP A 7 -17.60 -6.38 -2.95
C ASP A 7 -16.91 -6.44 -4.33
N LEU A 8 -17.53 -5.88 -5.39
CA LEU A 8 -16.90 -5.76 -6.71
C LEU A 8 -15.70 -4.79 -6.71
N SER A 9 -15.72 -3.68 -5.98
CA SER A 9 -14.60 -2.72 -5.99
C SER A 9 -13.36 -3.25 -5.27
N TYR A 10 -13.51 -4.12 -4.27
CA TYR A 10 -12.38 -4.80 -3.62
C TYR A 10 -11.87 -5.99 -4.44
N ILE A 11 -12.76 -6.72 -5.10
CA ILE A 11 -12.41 -7.72 -6.11
C ILE A 11 -11.67 -7.05 -7.28
N CYS A 12 -12.03 -5.84 -7.66
CA CYS A 12 -11.32 -5.11 -8.70
C CYS A 12 -9.87 -4.75 -8.32
N ILE A 13 -9.55 -4.36 -7.09
CA ILE A 13 -8.17 -4.06 -6.70
C ILE A 13 -7.29 -5.32 -6.69
N ILE A 14 -7.84 -6.46 -6.30
CA ILE A 14 -7.14 -7.77 -6.34
C ILE A 14 -7.13 -8.35 -7.76
N LEU A 15 -8.23 -8.27 -8.48
CA LEU A 15 -8.29 -8.62 -9.89
C LEU A 15 -7.34 -7.73 -10.72
N PHE A 16 -7.03 -6.51 -10.32
CA PHE A 16 -6.18 -5.60 -11.06
C PHE A 16 -4.68 -5.86 -10.92
N ILE A 17 -4.24 -6.35 -9.78
CA ILE A 17 -2.92 -6.98 -9.72
C ILE A 17 -2.95 -8.30 -10.52
N VAL A 18 -4.07 -9.00 -10.56
CA VAL A 18 -4.24 -10.31 -11.18
C VAL A 18 -4.76 -10.25 -12.62
N LEU A 19 -5.64 -9.33 -13.01
CA LEU A 19 -6.29 -9.27 -14.34
C LEU A 19 -5.59 -8.35 -15.36
N GLY A 20 -4.80 -7.39 -14.93
CA GLY A 20 -3.89 -6.70 -15.86
C GLY A 20 -2.91 -7.65 -16.55
N TRP A 21 -2.91 -8.91 -16.14
CA TRP A 21 -2.01 -9.97 -16.58
C TRP A 21 -2.68 -11.06 -17.42
N HIS A 22 -4.01 -11.16 -17.43
CA HIS A 22 -4.73 -12.27 -18.09
C HIS A 22 -4.72 -12.22 -19.64
N ILE A 23 -4.26 -11.11 -20.25
CA ILE A 23 -4.18 -11.02 -21.72
C ILE A 23 -2.85 -11.59 -22.26
N MET A 24 -1.98 -12.11 -21.39
CA MET A 24 -0.67 -12.63 -21.81
C MET A 24 -0.62 -14.11 -22.17
N ASP A 25 -1.72 -14.84 -22.14
CA ASP A 25 -1.77 -16.29 -22.37
C ASP A 25 -1.43 -16.74 -23.82
N ASN A 26 -1.15 -15.82 -24.74
CA ASN A 26 -0.88 -16.18 -26.15
C ASN A 26 0.57 -16.00 -26.62
N ILE A 27 1.52 -15.78 -25.72
CA ILE A 27 2.92 -15.66 -26.14
C ILE A 27 3.77 -16.56 -25.25
N VAL A 28 4.19 -17.63 -25.72
CA VAL A 28 5.38 -18.43 -25.47
C VAL A 28 5.06 -19.92 -25.64
N SER A 29 5.10 -20.35 -26.87
CA SER A 29 5.66 -21.65 -27.21
C SER A 29 6.74 -21.38 -28.27
N GLU A 30 7.89 -20.89 -27.87
CA GLU A 30 9.08 -20.94 -28.71
C GLU A 30 10.25 -21.44 -27.88
N LYS A 31 10.96 -22.40 -28.49
CA LYS A 31 12.17 -23.07 -28.01
C LYS A 31 13.24 -22.07 -27.59
N GLU A 32 14.13 -22.49 -26.68
CA GLU A 32 15.37 -21.84 -26.23
C GLU A 32 15.90 -20.76 -27.19
N VAL A 33 15.45 -19.54 -26.99
CA VAL A 33 16.00 -18.37 -27.65
C VAL A 33 16.83 -17.66 -26.59
N ASP A 34 18.11 -17.45 -26.86
CA ASP A 34 18.92 -16.50 -26.07
C ASP A 34 18.28 -15.10 -26.19
N ILE A 35 17.32 -14.83 -25.31
CA ILE A 35 16.49 -13.63 -25.30
C ILE A 35 17.26 -12.34 -24.96
N THR A 36 18.55 -12.47 -24.72
CA THR A 36 19.37 -11.46 -24.06
C THR A 36 20.38 -10.81 -24.96
N SER A 37 20.38 -11.17 -26.24
CA SER A 37 21.28 -10.53 -27.21
C SER A 37 20.57 -9.42 -27.99
N LEU A 38 21.29 -8.37 -28.31
CA LEU A 38 20.83 -7.28 -29.16
C LEU A 38 20.21 -7.80 -30.47
N GLU A 39 20.81 -8.83 -31.09
CA GLU A 39 20.30 -9.40 -32.33
C GLU A 39 18.94 -10.09 -32.15
N VAL A 40 18.72 -10.76 -31.01
CA VAL A 40 17.42 -11.38 -30.70
C VAL A 40 16.35 -10.31 -30.49
N ALA A 41 16.69 -9.23 -29.76
CA ALA A 41 15.79 -8.10 -29.61
C ALA A 41 15.44 -7.49 -30.97
N LEU A 42 16.42 -7.22 -31.81
CA LEU A 42 16.20 -6.68 -33.16
C LEU A 42 15.36 -7.59 -34.05
N ARG A 43 15.50 -8.93 -33.97
CA ARG A 43 14.63 -9.86 -34.68
C ARG A 43 13.20 -9.80 -34.19
N SER A 44 12.99 -9.64 -32.88
CA SER A 44 11.64 -9.56 -32.28
C SER A 44 10.90 -8.26 -32.61
N ALA A 45 11.59 -7.26 -33.14
CA ALA A 45 11.03 -5.99 -33.57
C ALA A 45 10.21 -6.08 -34.88
N GLY A 46 10.39 -7.16 -35.66
CA GLY A 46 9.68 -7.31 -36.93
C GLY A 46 9.91 -6.15 -37.88
N ASP A 47 8.85 -5.52 -38.37
CA ASP A 47 8.90 -4.39 -39.30
C ASP A 47 9.56 -3.13 -38.70
N ASN A 48 9.58 -3.01 -37.37
CA ASN A 48 10.16 -1.88 -36.65
C ASN A 48 11.69 -1.98 -36.49
N ARG A 49 12.33 -3.09 -36.89
CA ARG A 49 13.77 -3.29 -36.81
C ARG A 49 14.56 -2.13 -37.36
N GLY A 50 14.12 -1.59 -38.49
CA GLY A 50 14.79 -0.46 -39.16
C GLY A 50 14.88 0.81 -38.32
N GLU A 51 13.89 1.09 -37.49
CA GLU A 51 13.90 2.24 -36.57
C GLU A 51 14.95 2.06 -35.46
N LEU A 52 15.05 0.86 -34.89
CA LEU A 52 16.03 0.57 -33.86
C LEU A 52 17.47 0.57 -34.40
N GLU A 53 17.68 0.03 -35.60
CA GLU A 53 18.99 0.08 -36.28
C GLU A 53 19.41 1.51 -36.61
N LYS A 54 18.49 2.43 -36.95
CA LYS A 54 18.81 3.85 -37.15
C LYS A 54 19.42 4.47 -35.87
N VAL A 55 18.89 4.18 -34.68
CA VAL A 55 19.45 4.64 -33.39
C VAL A 55 20.87 4.17 -33.19
N LEU A 56 21.08 2.86 -33.37
CA LEU A 56 22.42 2.27 -33.24
C LEU A 56 23.43 2.88 -34.23
N CYS A 57 23.02 3.04 -35.50
CA CYS A 57 23.83 3.68 -36.52
C CYS A 57 24.13 5.15 -36.22
N TYR A 58 23.16 5.88 -35.69
CA TYR A 58 23.30 7.29 -35.32
C TYR A 58 24.42 7.49 -34.29
N TYR A 59 24.41 6.74 -33.20
CA TYR A 59 25.42 6.87 -32.13
C TYR A 59 26.76 6.21 -32.51
N LYS A 60 26.75 5.15 -33.32
CA LYS A 60 28.01 4.48 -33.78
C LYS A 60 28.83 5.38 -34.68
N ARG A 61 28.22 6.25 -35.49
CA ARG A 61 28.92 7.17 -36.43
C ARG A 61 29.64 8.31 -35.69
N LYS A 62 29.26 8.62 -34.48
CA LYS A 62 29.86 9.68 -33.66
C LYS A 62 30.88 9.07 -32.71
N ASN A 63 32.17 9.11 -33.04
CA ASN A 63 33.24 8.55 -32.21
C ASN A 63 33.26 9.04 -30.75
N THR A 64 32.60 10.15 -30.46
CA THR A 64 32.46 10.73 -29.11
C THR A 64 31.31 10.12 -28.29
N ASP A 65 30.41 9.37 -28.90
CA ASP A 65 29.16 8.92 -28.31
C ASP A 65 29.15 7.42 -27.93
N SER A 66 30.33 6.83 -27.63
CA SER A 66 30.44 5.40 -27.32
C SER A 66 29.54 4.96 -26.14
N LEU A 67 29.38 5.81 -25.12
CA LEU A 67 28.45 5.53 -24.00
C LEU A 67 26.99 5.60 -24.42
N LYS A 68 26.61 6.55 -25.30
CA LYS A 68 25.26 6.60 -25.84
C LYS A 68 24.92 5.39 -26.71
N TYR A 69 25.90 4.88 -27.46
CA TYR A 69 25.74 3.63 -28.20
C TYR A 69 25.48 2.45 -27.27
N LYS A 70 26.26 2.32 -26.18
CA LYS A 70 26.02 1.28 -25.15
C LYS A 70 24.66 1.43 -24.48
N ALA A 71 24.25 2.67 -24.17
CA ALA A 71 22.92 2.96 -23.61
C ALA A 71 21.79 2.57 -24.58
N ALA A 72 21.97 2.80 -25.89
CA ALA A 72 21.01 2.37 -26.90
C ALA A 72 20.91 0.84 -26.97
N CYS A 73 22.05 0.13 -26.95
CA CYS A 73 22.07 -1.34 -26.87
C CYS A 73 21.30 -1.84 -25.64
N TYR A 74 21.62 -1.31 -24.46
CA TYR A 74 20.94 -1.65 -23.21
C TYR A 74 19.42 -1.51 -23.29
N LEU A 75 18.93 -0.37 -23.79
CA LEU A 75 17.50 -0.14 -23.93
C LEU A 75 16.84 -1.11 -24.91
N ILE A 76 17.48 -1.37 -26.05
CA ILE A 76 16.94 -2.25 -27.11
C ILE A 76 16.93 -3.72 -26.64
N GLU A 77 17.99 -4.19 -25.99
CA GLU A 77 18.09 -5.56 -25.47
C GLU A 77 16.95 -5.90 -24.50
N ASN A 78 16.55 -4.95 -23.65
CA ASN A 78 15.49 -5.13 -22.66
C ASN A 78 14.09 -4.78 -23.19
N MET A 79 13.97 -4.10 -24.31
CA MET A 79 12.71 -3.63 -24.89
C MET A 79 11.66 -4.71 -25.23
N PRO A 80 12.02 -5.95 -25.62
CA PRO A 80 11.02 -7.00 -25.94
C PRO A 80 10.01 -7.29 -24.84
N PHE A 81 10.36 -7.01 -23.59
CA PHE A 81 9.54 -7.28 -22.41
C PHE A 81 8.74 -6.06 -21.93
N HIS A 82 8.90 -4.91 -22.59
CA HIS A 82 8.18 -3.70 -22.28
C HIS A 82 6.98 -3.51 -23.21
N ARG A 83 5.90 -2.93 -22.65
CA ARG A 83 4.65 -2.65 -23.36
C ARG A 83 4.09 -1.32 -22.88
N TYR A 84 3.29 -0.67 -23.72
CA TYR A 84 2.61 0.56 -23.35
C TYR A 84 1.12 0.50 -23.66
N SER A 85 0.37 1.27 -22.90
CA SER A 85 -1.08 1.40 -23.00
C SER A 85 -1.46 2.34 -24.13
N VAL A 86 -2.47 1.95 -24.93
CA VAL A 86 -3.03 2.72 -26.04
C VAL A 86 -4.55 2.64 -26.04
N GLY A 87 -5.21 3.63 -26.66
CA GLY A 87 -6.64 3.64 -26.90
C GLY A 87 -7.32 4.94 -26.46
N GLU A 88 -8.52 5.19 -27.00
CA GLU A 88 -9.31 6.40 -26.73
C GLU A 88 -9.69 6.57 -25.26
N GLN A 89 -9.80 5.47 -24.51
CA GLN A 89 -10.15 5.50 -23.10
C GLN A 89 -9.12 6.22 -22.22
N LEU A 90 -7.89 6.42 -22.71
CA LEU A 90 -6.84 7.16 -21.98
C LEU A 90 -7.23 8.64 -21.77
N GLU A 91 -8.00 9.23 -22.67
CA GLU A 91 -8.50 10.61 -22.50
C GLU A 91 -9.46 10.73 -21.31
N ASN A 92 -10.22 9.69 -21.02
CA ASN A 92 -11.09 9.66 -19.84
C ASN A 92 -10.28 9.70 -18.54
N TYR A 93 -9.09 9.14 -18.53
CA TYR A 93 -8.19 9.14 -17.35
C TYR A 93 -7.69 10.54 -17.03
N LYS A 94 -7.33 11.32 -18.07
CA LYS A 94 -6.93 12.72 -17.92
C LYS A 94 -8.04 13.53 -17.24
N SER A 95 -9.26 13.40 -17.74
CA SER A 95 -10.43 14.06 -17.18
C SER A 95 -10.71 13.63 -15.76
N TYR A 96 -10.55 12.34 -15.46
CA TYR A 96 -10.72 11.76 -14.12
C TYR A 96 -9.71 12.35 -13.11
N TYR A 97 -8.41 12.35 -13.44
CA TYR A 97 -7.39 12.88 -12.53
C TYR A 97 -7.50 14.41 -12.36
N ALA A 98 -7.89 15.14 -13.40
CA ALA A 98 -8.20 16.55 -13.29
C ALA A 98 -9.37 16.81 -12.33
N TRP A 99 -10.37 15.93 -12.35
CA TRP A 99 -11.51 16.01 -11.43
C TRP A 99 -11.10 15.68 -10.00
N LEU A 100 -10.29 14.63 -9.78
CA LEU A 100 -9.75 14.29 -8.47
C LEU A 100 -9.03 15.48 -7.84
N LYS A 101 -8.17 16.15 -8.58
CA LYS A 101 -7.47 17.36 -8.11
C LYS A 101 -8.42 18.47 -7.66
N LYS A 102 -9.54 18.68 -8.37
CA LYS A 102 -10.55 19.69 -8.05
C LYS A 102 -11.45 19.29 -6.88
N SER A 103 -11.46 18.04 -6.51
CA SER A 103 -12.39 17.47 -5.50
C SER A 103 -11.78 17.34 -4.11
N LYS A 104 -10.74 18.11 -3.79
CA LYS A 104 -10.13 18.16 -2.45
C LYS A 104 -11.19 18.34 -1.37
N GLY A 105 -11.09 17.54 -0.30
CA GLY A 105 -12.02 17.59 0.82
C GLY A 105 -13.36 16.88 0.63
N LYS A 106 -13.58 16.21 -0.53
CA LYS A 106 -14.74 15.33 -0.72
C LYS A 106 -14.35 13.88 -0.43
N GLU A 107 -15.36 13.11 0.02
CA GLU A 107 -15.18 11.67 0.21
C GLU A 107 -14.75 11.00 -1.11
N PRO A 108 -13.66 10.21 -1.13
CA PRO A 108 -13.13 9.59 -2.35
C PRO A 108 -14.18 8.76 -3.12
N GLN A 109 -15.05 8.05 -2.40
CA GLN A 109 -16.11 7.27 -3.03
C GLN A 109 -17.14 8.12 -3.77
N GLN A 110 -17.52 9.27 -3.22
CA GLN A 110 -18.45 10.20 -3.88
C GLN A 110 -17.85 10.77 -5.16
N VAL A 111 -16.54 11.04 -5.15
CA VAL A 111 -15.82 11.49 -6.35
C VAL A 111 -15.80 10.37 -7.40
N ALA A 112 -15.45 9.16 -7.01
CA ALA A 112 -15.43 7.99 -7.88
C ALA A 112 -16.80 7.71 -8.51
N ASP A 113 -17.87 7.77 -7.72
CA ASP A 113 -19.24 7.57 -8.20
C ASP A 113 -19.67 8.67 -9.17
N SER A 114 -19.27 9.91 -8.91
CA SER A 114 -19.54 11.05 -9.81
C SER A 114 -18.82 10.91 -11.15
N VAL A 115 -17.55 10.52 -11.14
CA VAL A 115 -16.75 10.26 -12.35
C VAL A 115 -17.34 9.10 -13.13
N LYS A 116 -17.68 7.99 -12.48
CA LYS A 116 -18.30 6.83 -13.11
C LYS A 116 -19.63 7.16 -13.76
N LYS A 117 -20.42 8.06 -13.14
CA LYS A 117 -21.68 8.53 -13.71
C LYS A 117 -21.50 9.33 -15.01
N VAL A 118 -20.40 10.09 -15.12
CA VAL A 118 -20.11 10.94 -16.28
C VAL A 118 -19.41 10.16 -17.41
N TYR A 119 -18.40 9.37 -17.08
CA TYR A 119 -17.52 8.71 -18.06
C TYR A 119 -17.79 7.20 -18.20
N GLY A 120 -18.71 6.65 -17.40
CA GLY A 120 -18.93 5.21 -17.34
C GLY A 120 -17.80 4.47 -16.60
N PRO A 121 -17.83 3.10 -16.63
CA PRO A 121 -16.75 2.32 -16.07
C PRO A 121 -15.47 2.49 -16.88
N MET A 122 -14.35 2.75 -16.20
CA MET A 122 -13.04 2.78 -16.84
C MET A 122 -12.70 1.39 -17.38
N LYS A 123 -12.27 1.32 -18.63
CA LYS A 123 -11.83 0.09 -19.30
C LYS A 123 -10.32 0.02 -19.32
N GLU A 124 -9.79 -1.19 -19.25
CA GLU A 124 -8.36 -1.41 -19.44
C GLU A 124 -7.96 -1.02 -20.86
N PRO A 125 -6.89 -0.19 -21.03
CA PRO A 125 -6.39 0.15 -22.35
C PRO A 125 -5.74 -1.07 -23.02
N ASN A 126 -5.74 -1.08 -24.35
CA ASN A 126 -4.95 -2.06 -25.11
C ASN A 126 -3.45 -1.82 -24.87
N LYS A 127 -2.65 -2.88 -24.99
CA LYS A 127 -1.19 -2.80 -24.81
C LYS A 127 -0.46 -3.26 -26.06
N ILE A 128 0.53 -2.48 -26.47
CA ILE A 128 1.41 -2.76 -27.61
C ILE A 128 2.83 -2.95 -27.08
N ARG A 129 3.58 -3.90 -27.69
CA ARG A 129 5.00 -4.11 -27.35
C ARG A 129 5.82 -2.93 -27.83
N ASP A 130 6.66 -2.37 -26.96
CA ASP A 130 7.51 -1.22 -27.25
C ASP A 130 8.42 -1.44 -28.45
N ILE A 131 9.00 -2.62 -28.52
CA ILE A 131 9.96 -2.98 -29.57
C ILE A 131 9.34 -2.96 -30.98
N MET A 132 8.03 -3.05 -31.09
CA MET A 132 7.31 -3.05 -32.37
C MET A 132 6.88 -1.65 -32.84
N GLU A 133 6.99 -0.64 -31.97
CA GLU A 133 6.38 0.69 -32.24
C GLU A 133 7.29 1.87 -31.91
N ILE A 134 8.30 1.72 -31.02
CA ILE A 134 9.17 2.83 -30.65
C ILE A 134 10.01 3.24 -31.86
N ASP A 135 9.85 4.50 -32.29
CA ASP A 135 10.63 5.07 -33.37
C ASP A 135 12.00 5.59 -32.91
N SER A 136 12.85 5.82 -33.89
CA SER A 136 14.22 6.28 -33.64
C SER A 136 14.28 7.68 -33.04
N ALA A 137 13.31 8.56 -33.34
CA ALA A 137 13.26 9.92 -32.82
C ALA A 137 12.99 9.91 -31.31
N TYR A 138 11.99 9.13 -30.87
CA TYR A 138 11.67 8.98 -29.46
C TYR A 138 12.84 8.43 -28.66
N LEU A 139 13.46 7.35 -29.13
CA LEU A 139 14.55 6.70 -28.42
C LEU A 139 15.81 7.57 -28.33
N CYS A 140 16.18 8.25 -29.42
CA CYS A 140 17.28 9.21 -29.40
C CYS A 140 16.98 10.39 -28.45
N HIS A 141 15.78 10.94 -28.49
CA HIS A 141 15.37 12.02 -27.59
C HIS A 141 15.49 11.59 -26.11
N ASN A 142 15.01 10.38 -25.74
CA ASN A 142 15.13 9.89 -24.39
C ASN A 142 16.60 9.74 -23.95
N ILE A 143 17.44 9.15 -24.81
CA ILE A 143 18.87 8.96 -24.54
C ILE A 143 19.56 10.32 -24.36
N ASP A 144 19.35 11.25 -25.29
CA ASP A 144 20.01 12.56 -25.26
C ASP A 144 19.60 13.37 -24.02
N TRP A 145 18.33 13.35 -23.62
CA TRP A 145 17.86 14.00 -22.40
C TRP A 145 18.39 13.33 -21.13
N ALA A 146 18.47 12.00 -21.10
CA ALA A 146 19.03 11.29 -19.95
C ALA A 146 20.53 11.64 -19.78
N PHE A 147 21.30 11.64 -20.87
CA PHE A 147 22.71 12.05 -20.86
C PHE A 147 22.89 13.51 -20.49
N LYS A 148 22.04 14.41 -20.99
CA LYS A 148 22.06 15.83 -20.64
C LYS A 148 21.99 16.01 -19.13
N VAL A 149 20.96 15.45 -18.47
CA VAL A 149 20.81 15.64 -17.04
C VAL A 149 21.86 14.90 -16.22
N TRP A 150 22.36 13.75 -16.69
CA TRP A 150 23.45 13.04 -16.06
C TRP A 150 24.76 13.84 -16.07
N GLN A 151 25.08 14.49 -17.20
CA GLN A 151 26.35 15.21 -17.40
C GLN A 151 26.32 16.65 -16.91
N GLU A 152 25.19 17.34 -16.99
CA GLU A 152 25.07 18.76 -16.63
C GLU A 152 24.75 18.98 -15.15
N GLN A 153 24.11 18.02 -14.47
CA GLN A 153 23.78 18.20 -13.05
C GLN A 153 24.96 17.89 -12.16
N PRO A 154 25.21 18.70 -11.09
CA PRO A 154 26.34 18.47 -10.19
C PRO A 154 26.36 17.07 -9.57
N TRP A 155 25.19 16.57 -9.16
CA TRP A 155 25.03 15.23 -8.55
C TRP A 155 25.17 14.09 -9.55
N GLY A 156 25.17 14.36 -10.84
CA GLY A 156 25.42 13.36 -11.88
C GLY A 156 26.84 12.82 -11.90
N LYS A 157 27.82 13.58 -11.37
CA LYS A 157 29.24 13.19 -11.33
C LYS A 157 29.50 11.93 -10.51
N SER A 158 28.69 11.67 -9.50
CA SER A 158 28.82 10.51 -8.61
C SER A 158 28.16 9.24 -9.17
N ILE A 159 27.42 9.34 -10.28
CA ILE A 159 26.62 8.26 -10.84
C ILE A 159 27.46 7.46 -11.84
N SER A 160 27.68 6.15 -11.59
CA SER A 160 28.34 5.24 -12.55
C SER A 160 27.46 5.01 -13.78
N PHE A 161 28.05 4.52 -14.87
CA PHE A 161 27.32 4.21 -16.09
C PHE A 161 26.26 3.11 -15.89
N ASP A 162 26.53 2.11 -15.07
CA ASP A 162 25.61 1.01 -14.79
C ASP A 162 24.40 1.53 -13.99
N VAL A 163 24.63 2.34 -12.96
CA VAL A 163 23.55 3.02 -12.19
C VAL A 163 22.75 3.96 -13.11
N PHE A 164 23.41 4.67 -14.02
CA PHE A 164 22.75 5.49 -15.02
C PHE A 164 21.83 4.66 -15.90
N CYS A 165 22.32 3.53 -16.46
CA CYS A 165 21.54 2.68 -17.35
C CYS A 165 20.29 2.12 -16.68
N GLU A 166 20.39 1.65 -15.44
CA GLU A 166 19.26 1.01 -14.77
C GLU A 166 18.29 2.02 -14.12
N TYR A 167 18.80 3.10 -13.52
CA TYR A 167 17.98 3.94 -12.64
C TYR A 167 17.73 5.37 -13.14
N LEU A 168 18.40 5.78 -14.23
CA LEU A 168 18.21 7.12 -14.80
C LEU A 168 17.79 7.09 -16.28
N LEU A 169 18.38 6.22 -17.08
CA LEU A 169 18.15 6.12 -18.52
C LEU A 169 16.78 5.60 -18.93
N PRO A 170 16.08 4.68 -18.22
CA PRO A 170 14.85 4.07 -18.67
C PRO A 170 13.78 5.10 -19.08
N TYR A 171 13.15 4.86 -20.23
CA TYR A 171 12.16 5.76 -20.81
C TYR A 171 10.76 5.56 -20.21
N ARG A 172 10.56 4.52 -19.40
CA ARG A 172 9.32 4.15 -18.72
C ARG A 172 9.54 3.57 -17.34
N ILE A 173 8.47 3.44 -16.59
CA ILE A 173 8.42 2.77 -15.29
C ILE A 173 7.74 1.40 -15.44
N GLY A 174 6.58 1.35 -16.08
CA GLY A 174 5.74 0.17 -16.21
C GLY A 174 5.15 0.01 -17.62
N ASP A 175 3.85 0.26 -17.74
CA ASP A 175 3.08 0.07 -18.96
C ASP A 175 2.30 1.34 -19.38
N GLU A 176 2.75 2.47 -18.92
CA GLU A 176 2.19 3.78 -19.23
C GLU A 176 2.35 4.18 -20.70
N PRO A 177 1.50 5.09 -21.19
CA PRO A 177 1.65 5.66 -22.52
C PRO A 177 3.01 6.33 -22.75
N LEU A 178 3.57 6.18 -23.95
CA LEU A 178 4.83 6.80 -24.33
C LEU A 178 4.62 8.29 -24.66
N VAL A 179 5.33 9.15 -23.94
CA VAL A 179 5.34 10.62 -24.15
C VAL A 179 6.74 11.18 -23.88
N TYR A 180 7.03 12.39 -24.37
CA TYR A 180 8.32 13.09 -24.16
C TYR A 180 8.40 13.71 -22.76
N TRP A 181 8.28 12.90 -21.72
CA TRP A 181 8.11 13.34 -20.34
C TRP A 181 9.36 14.00 -19.72
N ARG A 182 10.58 13.64 -20.17
CA ARG A 182 11.81 14.20 -19.59
C ARG A 182 11.89 15.69 -19.77
N GLU A 183 11.67 16.16 -20.98
CA GLU A 183 11.68 17.59 -21.30
C GLU A 183 10.58 18.33 -20.57
N MET A 184 9.38 17.78 -20.54
CA MET A 184 8.22 18.35 -19.86
C MET A 184 8.46 18.56 -18.35
N TYR A 185 8.99 17.55 -17.65
CA TYR A 185 9.30 17.66 -16.24
C TYR A 185 10.51 18.56 -15.99
N TYR A 186 11.55 18.47 -16.81
CA TYR A 186 12.71 19.35 -16.73
C TYR A 186 12.30 20.83 -16.87
N ALA A 187 11.55 21.18 -17.89
CA ALA A 187 11.10 22.55 -18.11
C ALA A 187 10.28 23.09 -16.93
N LYS A 188 9.50 22.24 -16.30
CA LYS A 188 8.62 22.65 -15.19
C LYS A 188 9.34 22.76 -13.84
N TYR A 189 10.30 21.87 -13.55
CA TYR A 189 10.82 21.72 -12.18
C TYR A 189 12.31 22.01 -12.03
N ASN A 190 13.10 22.12 -13.11
CA ASN A 190 14.55 22.26 -13.02
C ASN A 190 14.98 23.55 -12.29
N SER A 191 14.25 24.65 -12.47
CA SER A 191 14.55 25.94 -11.79
C SER A 191 14.40 25.88 -10.27
N LEU A 192 13.66 24.90 -9.73
CA LEU A 192 13.57 24.72 -8.28
C LEU A 192 14.94 24.39 -7.65
N LEU A 193 15.88 23.89 -8.44
CA LEU A 193 17.22 23.46 -8.00
C LEU A 193 18.30 24.54 -8.25
N ASP A 194 17.96 25.72 -8.79
CA ASP A 194 18.96 26.76 -9.09
C ASP A 194 19.72 27.23 -7.85
N THR A 195 19.01 27.45 -6.75
CA THR A 195 19.65 27.84 -5.47
C THR A 195 20.54 26.72 -4.90
N LEU A 196 20.14 25.46 -5.08
CA LEU A 196 20.98 24.32 -4.66
C LEU A 196 22.31 24.30 -5.43
N ARG A 197 22.27 24.50 -6.74
CA ARG A 197 23.48 24.47 -7.61
C ARG A 197 24.50 25.54 -7.22
N MET A 198 24.06 26.62 -6.59
CA MET A 198 24.90 27.73 -6.11
C MET A 198 25.23 27.63 -4.62
N SER A 199 24.91 26.53 -3.96
CA SER A 199 25.12 26.41 -2.51
C SER A 199 26.54 25.96 -2.21
N ASP A 200 27.22 26.72 -1.34
CA ASP A 200 28.52 26.34 -0.77
C ASP A 200 28.38 25.52 0.53
N SER A 201 27.19 25.44 1.10
CA SER A 201 26.93 24.76 2.38
C SER A 201 26.35 23.36 2.26
N LEU A 202 25.83 22.97 1.07
CA LEU A 202 25.25 21.68 0.81
C LEU A 202 26.15 20.86 -0.13
N ASP A 203 26.13 19.56 0.04
CA ASP A 203 26.83 18.63 -0.87
C ASP A 203 26.06 18.49 -2.19
N ILE A 204 26.36 19.38 -3.13
CA ILE A 204 25.67 19.43 -4.42
C ILE A 204 25.97 18.26 -5.34
N GLU A 205 27.00 17.43 -5.03
CA GLU A 205 27.34 16.24 -5.80
C GLU A 205 26.59 15.00 -5.30
N ASP A 206 25.78 15.13 -4.22
CA ASP A 206 24.98 14.03 -3.67
C ASP A 206 23.55 14.03 -4.24
N PRO A 207 23.13 12.94 -4.94
CA PRO A 207 21.77 12.83 -5.48
C PRO A 207 20.67 12.89 -4.42
N VAL A 208 20.91 12.38 -3.20
CA VAL A 208 19.93 12.41 -2.10
C VAL A 208 19.76 13.81 -1.53
N VAL A 209 20.84 14.61 -1.50
CA VAL A 209 20.74 16.04 -1.14
C VAL A 209 19.87 16.78 -2.16
N ALA A 210 20.07 16.53 -3.46
CA ALA A 210 19.24 17.12 -4.51
C ALA A 210 17.76 16.66 -4.40
N ALA A 211 17.53 15.38 -4.12
CA ALA A 211 16.20 14.83 -3.89
C ALA A 211 15.47 15.51 -2.71
N ASN A 212 16.14 15.62 -1.57
CA ASN A 212 15.59 16.29 -0.37
C ASN A 212 15.27 17.76 -0.63
N TYR A 213 16.19 18.46 -1.29
CA TYR A 213 15.99 19.87 -1.63
C TYR A 213 14.76 20.04 -2.53
N LEU A 214 14.62 19.20 -3.56
CA LEU A 214 13.52 19.23 -4.51
C LEU A 214 12.18 18.95 -3.80
N ILE A 215 12.08 17.91 -2.98
CA ILE A 215 10.87 17.55 -2.23
C ILE A 215 10.36 18.73 -1.40
N ASN A 216 11.29 19.45 -0.71
CA ASN A 216 10.95 20.59 0.11
C ASN A 216 10.54 21.85 -0.68
N LYS A 217 10.89 21.92 -1.96
CA LYS A 217 10.59 23.07 -2.85
C LYS A 217 9.37 22.86 -3.74
N LEU A 218 8.79 21.67 -3.74
CA LEU A 218 7.58 21.41 -4.55
C LEU A 218 6.44 22.36 -4.15
N PRO A 219 5.87 23.10 -5.10
CA PRO A 219 4.89 24.14 -4.80
C PRO A 219 3.52 23.58 -4.39
N ASP A 220 3.17 22.42 -4.93
CA ASP A 220 1.88 21.77 -4.71
C ASP A 220 2.07 20.49 -3.89
N LYS A 221 1.12 20.23 -2.98
CA LYS A 221 1.08 18.99 -2.21
C LYS A 221 0.26 17.94 -2.93
N TRP A 222 0.63 16.68 -2.72
CA TRP A 222 -0.11 15.52 -3.18
C TRP A 222 -1.45 15.39 -2.46
N HIS A 223 -2.51 15.05 -3.23
CA HIS A 223 -3.80 14.70 -2.68
C HIS A 223 -3.98 13.18 -2.73
N TYR A 224 -3.88 12.55 -1.56
CA TYR A 224 -3.81 11.10 -1.44
C TYR A 224 -5.20 10.46 -1.29
N TYR A 225 -5.45 9.43 -2.08
CA TYR A 225 -6.64 8.58 -2.00
C TYR A 225 -6.24 7.15 -1.68
N THR A 226 -6.60 6.64 -0.49
CA THR A 226 -6.16 5.33 -0.01
C THR A 226 -6.97 4.15 -0.54
N SER A 227 -8.18 4.35 -1.08
CA SER A 227 -9.10 3.24 -1.24
C SER A 227 -9.90 3.16 -2.52
N THR A 228 -9.91 4.19 -3.35
CA THR A 228 -10.88 4.21 -4.45
C THR A 228 -10.44 5.02 -5.64
N THR A 229 -9.35 4.63 -6.27
CA THR A 229 -9.25 4.97 -7.68
C THR A 229 -10.17 4.02 -8.43
N PRO A 230 -11.23 4.47 -9.11
CA PRO A 230 -12.00 3.62 -10.01
C PRO A 230 -11.15 3.18 -11.21
N TYR A 231 -9.90 3.61 -11.22
CA TYR A 231 -8.88 3.37 -12.20
C TYR A 231 -7.65 2.75 -11.53
N SER A 232 -7.29 1.55 -11.90
CA SER A 232 -6.10 0.85 -11.44
C SER A 232 -5.51 -0.07 -12.50
N PHE A 233 -5.49 0.36 -13.75
CA PHE A 233 -4.88 -0.40 -14.82
C PHE A 233 -3.41 -0.01 -14.98
N GLY A 234 -2.53 -0.63 -14.19
CA GLY A 234 -1.09 -0.41 -14.31
C GLY A 234 -0.64 1.01 -13.96
N HIS A 235 0.32 1.52 -14.70
CA HIS A 235 0.86 2.87 -14.55
C HIS A 235 0.14 3.84 -15.48
N ILE A 236 -0.39 4.94 -14.92
CA ILE A 236 -1.21 5.89 -15.69
C ILE A 236 -0.42 6.87 -16.55
N GLY A 237 0.86 7.00 -16.25
CA GLY A 237 1.79 7.80 -17.03
C GLY A 237 2.04 9.23 -16.57
N PRO A 238 3.11 9.84 -17.08
CA PRO A 238 3.66 11.10 -16.59
C PRO A 238 2.73 12.29 -16.76
N GLU A 239 1.85 12.29 -17.74
CA GLU A 239 0.89 13.39 -17.96
C GLU A 239 -0.20 13.42 -16.89
N TYR A 240 -0.66 12.25 -16.41
CA TYR A 240 -1.77 12.16 -15.46
C TYR A 240 -1.31 12.31 -14.01
N VAL A 241 -0.16 11.76 -13.66
CA VAL A 241 0.38 11.93 -12.29
C VAL A 241 0.72 13.39 -11.95
N GLN A 242 0.87 14.27 -12.92
CA GLN A 242 1.02 15.71 -12.71
C GLN A 242 -0.18 16.38 -12.04
N TYR A 243 -1.35 15.74 -12.05
CA TYR A 243 -2.51 16.26 -11.31
C TYR A 243 -2.36 16.09 -9.79
N LEU A 244 -1.30 15.43 -9.32
CA LEU A 244 -0.91 15.26 -7.92
C LEU A 244 -2.05 14.66 -7.08
N SER A 245 -2.71 13.66 -7.63
CA SER A 245 -3.81 12.95 -6.96
C SER A 245 -3.73 11.46 -7.27
N GLY A 246 -3.97 10.61 -6.27
CA GLY A 246 -3.93 9.15 -6.44
C GLY A 246 -3.45 8.41 -5.20
N THR A 247 -3.05 7.16 -5.40
CA THR A 247 -2.56 6.24 -4.37
C THR A 247 -1.04 6.27 -4.24
N CYS A 248 -0.47 5.36 -3.45
CA CYS A 248 0.98 5.21 -3.32
C CYS A 248 1.67 4.90 -4.66
N ARG A 249 1.00 4.26 -5.62
CA ARG A 249 1.56 4.00 -6.95
C ARG A 249 1.74 5.30 -7.73
N GLU A 250 0.68 6.07 -7.91
CA GLU A 250 0.71 7.30 -8.70
C GLU A 250 1.66 8.34 -8.12
N VAL A 251 1.74 8.46 -6.80
CA VAL A 251 2.68 9.40 -6.16
C VAL A 251 4.13 8.95 -6.33
N THR A 252 4.38 7.64 -6.27
CA THR A 252 5.72 7.09 -6.51
C THR A 252 6.13 7.26 -7.97
N ASP A 253 5.22 7.00 -8.92
CA ASP A 253 5.44 7.24 -10.34
C ASP A 253 5.79 8.71 -10.62
N PHE A 254 5.04 9.64 -10.04
CA PHE A 254 5.34 11.06 -10.14
C PHE A 254 6.77 11.38 -9.67
N ALA A 255 7.17 10.82 -8.53
CA ALA A 255 8.49 11.04 -7.98
C ALA A 255 9.60 10.45 -8.88
N VAL A 256 9.38 9.28 -9.50
CA VAL A 256 10.34 8.68 -10.44
C VAL A 256 10.51 9.55 -11.69
N TYR A 257 9.41 10.02 -12.32
CA TYR A 257 9.53 10.92 -13.47
C TYR A 257 10.25 12.21 -13.11
N LEU A 258 9.88 12.81 -11.99
CA LEU A 258 10.48 14.05 -11.50
C LEU A 258 11.99 13.89 -11.27
N PHE A 259 12.40 12.85 -10.54
CA PHE A 259 13.79 12.62 -10.19
C PHE A 259 14.63 12.29 -11.41
N ARG A 260 14.18 11.34 -12.25
CA ARG A 260 14.90 10.97 -13.48
C ARG A 260 15.03 12.13 -14.46
N ALA A 261 14.00 13.00 -14.57
CA ALA A 261 14.07 14.18 -15.42
C ALA A 261 15.08 15.23 -14.93
N LEU A 262 15.45 15.20 -13.65
CA LEU A 262 16.39 16.12 -13.03
C LEU A 262 17.75 15.48 -12.70
N GLY A 263 18.02 14.29 -13.24
CA GLY A 263 19.31 13.62 -13.12
C GLY A 263 19.52 12.88 -11.79
N ILE A 264 18.46 12.59 -11.04
CA ILE A 264 18.52 11.84 -9.78
C ILE A 264 18.15 10.38 -10.06
N PRO A 265 19.06 9.40 -9.90
CA PRO A 265 18.79 7.98 -10.12
C PRO A 265 17.83 7.45 -9.05
N CYS A 266 16.78 6.76 -9.47
CA CYS A 266 15.78 6.24 -8.55
C CYS A 266 15.05 5.02 -9.11
N ALA A 267 14.50 4.21 -8.18
CA ALA A 267 13.71 3.03 -8.47
C ALA A 267 12.44 2.99 -7.61
N ILE A 268 11.56 2.05 -7.91
CA ILE A 268 10.39 1.71 -7.12
C ILE A 268 10.66 0.39 -6.40
N ASP A 269 10.61 0.41 -5.08
CA ASP A 269 10.52 -0.79 -4.28
C ASP A 269 9.06 -1.03 -3.87
N PHE A 270 8.65 -2.29 -3.76
CA PHE A 270 7.28 -2.61 -3.44
C PHE A 270 7.13 -3.93 -2.69
N VAL A 271 6.03 -4.04 -1.96
CA VAL A 271 5.54 -5.30 -1.38
C VAL A 271 4.25 -5.70 -2.08
N PRO A 272 4.13 -6.94 -2.57
CA PRO A 272 2.90 -7.42 -3.20
C PRO A 272 1.69 -7.38 -2.26
N VAL A 273 1.92 -7.73 -1.00
CA VAL A 273 0.91 -7.77 0.06
C VAL A 273 1.55 -7.39 1.39
N ARG A 274 0.89 -6.55 2.17
CA ARG A 274 1.22 -6.25 3.56
C ARG A 274 0.41 -7.13 4.49
N SER A 275 0.99 -7.60 5.60
CA SER A 275 0.30 -8.49 6.53
C SER A 275 -0.87 -7.84 7.27
N TYR A 276 -0.85 -6.52 7.44
CA TYR A 276 -1.82 -5.80 8.26
C TYR A 276 -2.84 -4.93 7.47
N VAL A 277 -2.63 -4.69 6.17
CA VAL A 277 -3.50 -3.87 5.33
C VAL A 277 -3.80 -4.59 4.02
N ASN A 278 -4.49 -5.61 3.92
CA ASN A 278 -4.93 -6.34 2.71
C ASN A 278 -4.65 -5.66 1.34
N ALA A 279 -3.47 -5.06 1.19
CA ALA A 279 -3.03 -4.33 0.00
C ALA A 279 -1.50 -4.32 -0.09
N GLY A 280 -0.96 -4.23 -1.28
CA GLY A 280 0.45 -3.95 -1.52
C GLY A 280 0.84 -2.52 -1.16
N HIS A 281 2.10 -2.19 -1.32
CA HIS A 281 2.62 -0.84 -1.15
C HIS A 281 3.79 -0.57 -2.09
N PHE A 282 3.91 0.68 -2.52
CA PHE A 282 4.97 1.16 -3.41
C PHE A 282 5.65 2.36 -2.79
N TRP A 283 6.96 2.44 -2.90
CA TRP A 283 7.73 3.60 -2.45
C TRP A 283 8.95 3.84 -3.32
N LEU A 284 9.46 5.06 -3.25
CA LEU A 284 10.63 5.50 -3.99
C LEU A 284 11.92 5.12 -3.26
N VAL A 285 12.93 4.70 -4.01
CA VAL A 285 14.31 4.51 -3.54
C VAL A 285 15.26 5.32 -4.41
N ALA A 286 16.22 5.99 -3.79
CA ALA A 286 17.34 6.65 -4.45
C ALA A 286 18.63 6.39 -3.66
N TRP A 287 19.77 6.63 -4.26
CA TRP A 287 21.08 6.36 -3.67
C TRP A 287 21.87 7.66 -3.52
N ASP A 288 22.59 7.78 -2.39
CA ASP A 288 23.55 8.86 -2.22
C ASP A 288 24.84 8.60 -3.05
N LYS A 289 25.74 9.55 -3.02
CA LYS A 289 27.02 9.44 -3.75
C LYS A 289 27.93 8.31 -3.26
N THR A 290 27.65 7.69 -2.13
CA THR A 290 28.40 6.52 -1.60
C THR A 290 27.75 5.20 -2.00
N GLY A 291 26.56 5.24 -2.60
CA GLY A 291 25.75 4.07 -2.94
C GLY A 291 24.85 3.61 -1.79
N GLU A 292 24.75 4.37 -0.67
CA GLU A 292 23.78 4.06 0.38
C GLU A 292 22.36 4.39 -0.08
N ALA A 293 21.44 3.47 0.15
CA ALA A 293 20.06 3.60 -0.30
C ALA A 293 19.20 4.36 0.70
N TYR A 294 18.44 5.30 0.18
CA TYR A 294 17.44 6.10 0.88
C TYR A 294 16.07 5.87 0.26
N MET A 295 15.03 6.03 1.05
CA MET A 295 13.65 5.86 0.61
C MET A 295 12.79 7.06 0.96
N ALA A 296 11.76 7.31 0.16
CA ALA A 296 10.72 8.27 0.46
C ALA A 296 9.36 7.62 0.33
N ASN A 297 8.51 7.86 1.32
CA ASN A 297 7.11 7.53 1.27
C ASN A 297 6.31 8.82 1.14
N PHE A 298 5.97 9.17 -0.09
CA PHE A 298 5.11 10.31 -0.34
C PHE A 298 3.66 9.97 0.04
N PRO A 299 2.87 10.95 0.51
CA PRO A 299 3.22 12.34 0.86
C PRO A 299 3.62 12.51 2.32
N GLU A 300 3.78 11.42 3.08
CA GLU A 300 3.87 11.43 4.54
C GLU A 300 5.23 11.88 5.05
N ASN A 301 6.29 11.64 4.28
CA ASN A 301 7.64 11.99 4.65
C ASN A 301 8.08 13.34 4.07
N LEU A 302 8.66 14.15 4.90
CA LEU A 302 9.22 15.45 4.53
C LEU A 302 10.59 15.35 3.86
N GLY A 303 10.97 14.16 3.34
CA GLY A 303 12.24 13.94 2.68
C GLY A 303 12.62 12.47 2.55
N MET A 304 13.84 12.25 2.03
CA MET A 304 14.46 10.93 1.93
C MET A 304 15.00 10.50 3.29
N VAL A 305 14.73 9.28 3.69
CA VAL A 305 15.23 8.67 4.93
C VAL A 305 16.03 7.41 4.61
N ARG A 306 17.01 7.06 5.46
CA ARG A 306 17.77 5.83 5.30
C ARG A 306 16.85 4.61 5.37
N LYS A 307 17.11 3.58 4.57
CA LYS A 307 16.31 2.36 4.52
C LYS A 307 16.13 1.67 5.86
N ASN A 308 17.11 1.75 6.76
CA ASN A 308 17.06 1.12 8.07
C ASN A 308 15.99 1.72 9.04
N TRP A 309 15.29 2.77 8.65
CA TRP A 309 14.26 3.44 9.48
C TRP A 309 12.84 2.92 9.26
N TRP A 310 12.57 2.15 8.20
CA TRP A 310 11.22 1.89 7.67
C TRP A 310 10.50 0.67 8.26
N TYR A 311 11.08 -0.14 9.09
CA TYR A 311 10.72 -1.54 9.37
C TYR A 311 9.42 -1.83 10.09
N ARG A 312 8.73 -0.82 10.62
CA ARG A 312 7.60 -1.07 11.52
C ARG A 312 6.26 -1.17 10.83
N TRP A 313 6.15 -0.72 9.58
CA TRP A 313 4.85 -0.49 8.95
C TRP A 313 4.49 -1.48 7.83
N ASP A 314 5.44 -2.09 7.18
CA ASP A 314 5.21 -2.98 6.03
C ASP A 314 5.68 -4.41 6.32
N ASP A 315 4.91 -5.15 7.15
CA ASP A 315 5.15 -6.57 7.38
C ASP A 315 4.73 -7.38 6.14
N SER A 316 5.70 -7.62 5.26
CA SER A 316 5.60 -8.55 4.13
C SER A 316 6.78 -9.50 4.16
N PRO A 317 6.63 -10.75 3.74
CA PRO A 317 7.73 -11.69 3.69
C PRO A 317 8.73 -11.37 2.58
N LYS A 318 8.32 -10.57 1.57
CA LYS A 318 9.14 -10.24 0.40
C LYS A 318 9.02 -8.79 0.03
N VAL A 319 10.16 -8.19 -0.37
CA VAL A 319 10.24 -6.86 -0.97
C VAL A 319 10.93 -6.99 -2.32
N TYR A 320 10.35 -6.37 -3.33
CA TYR A 320 10.86 -6.37 -4.70
C TYR A 320 11.16 -4.96 -5.17
N ARG A 321 12.12 -4.84 -6.10
CA ARG A 321 12.45 -3.61 -6.83
C ARG A 321 12.08 -3.77 -8.28
N TYR A 322 11.34 -2.81 -8.87
CA TYR A 322 11.16 -2.75 -10.32
C TYR A 322 12.50 -2.47 -11.00
N THR A 323 12.77 -3.25 -12.06
CA THR A 323 13.94 -3.08 -12.93
C THR A 323 13.48 -2.80 -14.36
N PHE A 324 14.31 -2.06 -15.10
CA PHE A 324 14.16 -1.98 -16.55
C PHE A 324 14.84 -3.19 -17.20
N ASP A 325 15.96 -3.60 -16.66
CA ASP A 325 16.64 -4.83 -17.04
C ASP A 325 15.80 -6.06 -16.67
N ILE A 326 15.85 -7.04 -17.53
CA ILE A 326 15.14 -8.31 -17.35
C ILE A 326 15.95 -9.21 -16.42
N ASN A 327 15.31 -9.72 -15.41
CA ASN A 327 15.87 -10.78 -14.57
C ASN A 327 15.96 -12.08 -15.38
N LYS A 328 17.10 -12.27 -16.03
CA LYS A 328 17.37 -13.38 -16.96
C LYS A 328 17.28 -14.73 -16.26
N GLU A 329 17.86 -14.83 -15.07
CA GLU A 329 17.83 -16.07 -14.27
C GLU A 329 16.38 -16.47 -13.97
N LEU A 330 15.57 -15.53 -13.53
CA LEU A 330 14.15 -15.78 -13.29
C LEU A 330 13.42 -16.23 -14.56
N TYR A 331 13.67 -15.55 -15.68
CA TYR A 331 13.03 -15.90 -16.94
C TYR A 331 13.45 -17.31 -17.44
N GLU A 332 14.73 -17.62 -17.42
CA GLU A 332 15.27 -18.90 -17.87
C GLU A 332 14.76 -20.06 -17.01
N GLN A 333 14.71 -19.87 -15.69
CA GLN A 333 14.19 -20.84 -14.76
C GLN A 333 12.70 -21.10 -15.01
N MET A 334 11.90 -20.05 -15.22
CA MET A 334 10.47 -20.18 -15.51
C MET A 334 10.22 -20.83 -16.88
N ALA A 335 11.02 -20.51 -17.89
CA ALA A 335 10.93 -21.12 -19.23
C ALA A 335 11.33 -22.61 -19.26
N LYS A 336 12.20 -23.04 -18.33
CA LYS A 336 12.62 -24.44 -18.19
C LYS A 336 11.46 -25.41 -17.89
N TYR A 337 10.46 -24.91 -17.17
CA TYR A 337 9.29 -25.68 -16.82
C TYR A 337 8.12 -25.29 -17.73
N ASN A 338 7.62 -26.21 -18.51
CA ASN A 338 6.44 -26.01 -19.36
C ASN A 338 5.15 -25.99 -18.50
N GLU A 339 5.21 -25.31 -17.37
CA GLU A 339 4.11 -25.14 -16.41
C GLU A 339 3.51 -23.74 -16.56
N LYS A 340 2.17 -23.65 -16.42
CA LYS A 340 1.52 -22.34 -16.36
C LYS A 340 1.91 -21.66 -15.06
N VAL A 341 2.66 -20.56 -15.16
CA VAL A 341 3.10 -19.80 -13.99
C VAL A 341 2.03 -18.84 -13.50
N TYR A 342 2.06 -18.52 -12.22
CA TYR A 342 1.20 -17.48 -11.66
C TYR A 342 1.52 -16.15 -12.32
N SER A 343 0.51 -15.37 -12.69
CA SER A 343 0.62 -14.20 -13.57
C SER A 343 1.64 -13.15 -13.13
N PHE A 344 1.84 -12.96 -11.82
CA PHE A 344 2.85 -12.04 -11.29
C PHE A 344 4.27 -12.34 -11.82
N TRP A 345 4.60 -13.62 -12.04
CA TRP A 345 5.92 -14.07 -12.47
C TRP A 345 6.10 -14.10 -13.99
N SER A 346 5.05 -13.81 -14.75
CA SER A 346 5.11 -13.86 -16.21
C SER A 346 5.93 -12.72 -16.85
N LEU A 347 6.28 -11.66 -16.07
CA LEU A 347 7.18 -10.59 -16.50
C LEU A 347 8.30 -10.41 -15.48
N PRO A 348 9.50 -10.90 -15.77
CA PRO A 348 10.63 -10.85 -14.85
C PRO A 348 11.31 -9.46 -14.84
N LYS A 349 10.54 -8.40 -14.56
CA LYS A 349 11.03 -7.01 -14.47
C LYS A 349 11.14 -6.54 -13.02
N PHE A 350 11.61 -7.39 -12.14
CA PHE A 350 11.86 -7.07 -10.75
C PHE A 350 12.91 -8.00 -10.15
N MET A 351 13.54 -7.53 -9.11
CA MET A 351 14.52 -8.29 -8.31
C MET A 351 14.10 -8.32 -6.83
N ASP A 352 14.47 -9.42 -6.15
CA ASP A 352 14.28 -9.55 -4.70
C ASP A 352 15.30 -8.69 -3.95
N VAL A 353 14.81 -7.74 -3.17
CA VAL A 353 15.60 -6.86 -2.31
C VAL A 353 15.23 -7.00 -0.83
N THR A 354 14.59 -8.10 -0.45
CA THR A 354 14.12 -8.36 0.91
C THR A 354 15.23 -8.20 1.94
N TYR A 355 16.43 -8.68 1.61
CA TYR A 355 17.61 -8.61 2.50
C TYR A 355 18.06 -7.16 2.80
N GLU A 356 17.73 -6.21 1.93
CA GLU A 356 18.03 -4.79 2.15
C GLU A 356 17.12 -4.16 3.20
N TYR A 357 15.97 -4.78 3.51
CA TYR A 357 14.93 -4.25 4.39
C TYR A 357 14.70 -5.06 5.65
N ALA A 358 15.20 -6.28 5.75
CA ALA A 358 14.85 -7.17 6.83
C ALA A 358 16.00 -7.38 7.82
N TYR A 359 15.79 -7.05 9.10
CA TYR A 359 16.73 -7.40 10.16
C TYR A 359 16.64 -8.88 10.55
N SER A 360 15.44 -9.46 10.44
CA SER A 360 15.23 -10.88 10.71
C SER A 360 14.60 -11.53 9.50
N PHE A 361 15.41 -12.30 8.79
CA PHE A 361 14.96 -13.09 7.65
C PHE A 361 15.68 -14.44 7.63
N GLU A 362 15.06 -15.40 6.97
CA GLU A 362 15.69 -16.66 6.62
C GLU A 362 16.41 -16.48 5.28
N LYS A 363 17.72 -16.73 5.28
CA LYS A 363 18.46 -16.82 4.00
C LYS A 363 17.87 -17.95 3.17
N GLU A 364 17.48 -19.04 3.84
CA GLU A 364 16.81 -20.18 3.26
C GLU A 364 15.74 -20.69 4.23
N LEU A 365 14.47 -20.49 3.89
CA LEU A 365 13.33 -21.04 4.62
C LEU A 365 13.06 -22.44 4.09
N VAL A 366 13.54 -23.44 4.78
CA VAL A 366 13.31 -24.86 4.45
C VAL A 366 11.95 -25.29 4.98
N ILE A 367 11.12 -25.88 4.10
CA ILE A 367 9.82 -26.45 4.46
C ILE A 367 10.02 -27.94 4.76
N PRO A 368 9.73 -28.42 5.99
CA PRO A 368 9.85 -29.83 6.34
C PRO A 368 8.93 -30.69 5.47
N LEU A 369 9.47 -31.73 4.83
CA LEU A 369 8.70 -32.58 3.91
C LEU A 369 7.55 -33.34 4.59
N GLU A 370 7.66 -33.62 5.86
CA GLU A 370 6.59 -34.24 6.66
C GLU A 370 5.39 -33.29 6.90
N LYS A 371 5.56 -31.99 6.65
CA LYS A 371 4.49 -30.97 6.70
C LYS A 371 3.74 -30.84 5.37
N LEU A 372 4.20 -31.54 4.32
CA LEU A 372 3.55 -31.53 3.02
C LEU A 372 2.40 -32.56 2.97
N TYR A 373 1.31 -32.18 2.32
CA TYR A 373 0.21 -33.09 2.02
C TYR A 373 0.64 -34.07 0.93
N ARG A 374 0.91 -35.32 1.28
CA ARG A 374 1.56 -36.35 0.46
C ARG A 374 0.93 -36.63 -0.92
N ASN A 375 -0.33 -36.27 -1.15
CA ASN A 375 -1.07 -36.65 -2.35
C ASN A 375 -1.27 -35.47 -3.35
N GLN A 376 -0.59 -34.36 -3.19
CA GLN A 376 -0.86 -33.13 -4.00
C GLN A 376 0.37 -32.56 -4.70
N CYS A 377 1.50 -33.26 -4.70
CA CYS A 377 2.72 -32.78 -5.33
C CYS A 377 2.75 -33.20 -6.81
N SER A 378 2.10 -32.44 -7.67
CA SER A 378 2.10 -32.71 -9.12
C SER A 378 2.96 -31.74 -9.93
N GLY A 379 3.27 -30.56 -9.40
CA GLY A 379 4.07 -29.54 -10.09
C GLY A 379 5.56 -29.58 -9.74
N ARG A 380 6.36 -28.85 -10.50
CA ARG A 380 7.80 -28.63 -10.24
C ARG A 380 8.06 -27.27 -9.60
N ILE A 381 7.07 -26.38 -9.59
CA ILE A 381 7.13 -25.04 -9.02
C ILE A 381 6.21 -24.99 -7.79
N ALA A 382 6.78 -24.62 -6.66
CA ALA A 382 6.06 -24.30 -5.44
C ALA A 382 6.06 -22.79 -5.19
N TYR A 383 4.93 -22.26 -4.75
CA TYR A 383 4.73 -20.85 -4.43
C TYR A 383 4.61 -20.66 -2.92
N LEU A 384 5.33 -19.68 -2.38
CA LEU A 384 5.11 -19.16 -1.05
C LEU A 384 3.98 -18.13 -1.11
N CYS A 385 2.91 -18.39 -0.37
CA CYS A 385 1.72 -17.55 -0.37
C CYS A 385 1.55 -16.86 0.99
N VAL A 386 1.01 -15.65 0.98
CA VAL A 386 0.59 -14.90 2.18
C VAL A 386 -0.90 -14.62 2.14
N THR A 387 -1.50 -14.32 3.28
CA THR A 387 -2.92 -14.00 3.36
C THR A 387 -3.22 -12.61 2.83
N ASN A 388 -4.33 -12.52 2.09
CA ASN A 388 -5.02 -11.28 1.81
C ASN A 388 -6.49 -11.52 2.12
N ARG A 389 -6.94 -11.17 3.30
CA ARG A 389 -8.21 -11.59 3.88
C ARG A 389 -8.33 -13.12 3.94
N ASP A 390 -9.35 -13.68 3.26
CA ASP A 390 -9.58 -15.11 3.12
C ASP A 390 -8.86 -15.75 1.92
N ASN A 391 -8.14 -14.95 1.11
CA ASN A 391 -7.38 -15.43 -0.03
C ASN A 391 -5.90 -15.59 0.29
N TRP A 392 -5.22 -16.40 -0.51
CA TRP A 392 -3.78 -16.58 -0.47
C TRP A 392 -3.18 -16.05 -1.77
N ILE A 393 -2.15 -15.20 -1.64
CA ILE A 393 -1.48 -14.57 -2.76
C ILE A 393 -0.05 -15.07 -2.82
N PRO A 394 0.40 -15.66 -3.93
CA PRO A 394 1.80 -16.00 -4.15
C PRO A 394 2.68 -14.75 -4.09
N VAL A 395 3.75 -14.82 -3.30
CA VAL A 395 4.72 -13.72 -3.13
C VAL A 395 6.15 -14.16 -3.39
N ASP A 396 6.39 -15.46 -3.52
CA ASP A 396 7.67 -16.05 -3.92
C ASP A 396 7.44 -17.41 -4.57
N TRP A 397 8.45 -17.93 -5.23
CA TRP A 397 8.41 -19.25 -5.84
C TRP A 397 9.76 -19.94 -5.75
N THR A 398 9.75 -21.25 -5.84
CA THR A 398 10.97 -22.07 -5.87
C THR A 398 10.74 -23.33 -6.69
N GLU A 399 11.82 -23.91 -7.22
CA GLU A 399 11.78 -25.26 -7.74
C GLU A 399 11.54 -26.23 -6.56
N PHE A 400 10.75 -27.24 -6.83
CA PHE A 400 10.36 -28.23 -5.86
C PHE A 400 10.74 -29.63 -6.35
N ASP A 401 11.49 -30.36 -5.55
CA ASP A 401 11.75 -31.76 -5.75
C ASP A 401 11.30 -32.60 -4.53
N ALA A 402 11.35 -33.92 -4.66
CA ALA A 402 10.90 -34.81 -3.61
C ALA A 402 11.82 -34.83 -2.36
N GLN A 403 12.93 -34.10 -2.39
CA GLN A 403 13.95 -34.11 -1.33
C GLN A 403 14.14 -32.75 -0.65
N HIS A 404 13.83 -31.65 -1.39
CA HIS A 404 14.09 -30.32 -0.89
C HIS A 404 13.05 -29.31 -1.39
N LEU A 405 12.52 -28.53 -0.45
CA LEU A 405 11.65 -27.40 -0.70
C LEU A 405 12.07 -26.22 0.18
N ALA A 406 12.61 -25.16 -0.42
CA ALA A 406 13.06 -23.99 0.30
C ALA A 406 12.86 -22.70 -0.48
N PHE A 407 12.64 -21.60 0.25
CA PHE A 407 12.50 -20.25 -0.29
C PHE A 407 13.63 -19.36 0.23
N ARG A 408 14.21 -18.51 -0.61
CA ARG A 408 15.33 -17.64 -0.22
C ARG A 408 14.85 -16.28 0.30
N ASN A 409 15.63 -15.68 1.18
CA ASN A 409 15.41 -14.30 1.69
C ASN A 409 13.99 -14.06 2.19
N VAL A 410 13.46 -14.92 3.04
CA VAL A 410 12.09 -14.78 3.57
C VAL A 410 12.11 -14.07 4.91
N ARG A 411 11.45 -12.92 5.01
CA ARG A 411 11.29 -12.20 6.28
C ARG A 411 10.41 -12.98 7.25
N ARG A 412 10.80 -13.03 8.52
CA ARG A 412 10.06 -13.68 9.60
C ARG A 412 8.86 -12.82 10.04
N GLY A 413 7.94 -13.44 10.75
CA GLY A 413 6.82 -12.76 11.39
C GLY A 413 5.59 -12.59 10.52
N THR A 414 5.50 -13.30 9.40
CA THR A 414 4.35 -13.28 8.51
C THR A 414 3.71 -14.66 8.42
N LEU A 415 2.38 -14.68 8.31
CA LEU A 415 1.62 -15.90 8.08
C LEU A 415 1.75 -16.32 6.62
N MET A 416 2.21 -17.55 6.41
CA MET A 416 2.55 -18.10 5.11
C MET A 416 1.89 -19.46 4.86
N ARG A 417 1.87 -19.87 3.60
CA ARG A 417 1.43 -21.17 3.15
C ARG A 417 2.11 -21.54 1.84
N VAL A 418 2.38 -22.81 1.60
CA VAL A 418 2.94 -23.26 0.31
C VAL A 418 1.85 -23.87 -0.57
N ALA A 419 1.91 -23.59 -1.87
CA ALA A 419 0.96 -24.08 -2.87
C ALA A 419 1.64 -24.37 -4.21
N THR A 420 1.03 -25.22 -5.04
CA THR A 420 1.25 -25.27 -6.49
C THR A 420 0.17 -24.48 -7.22
N TYR A 421 0.39 -24.16 -8.49
CA TYR A 421 -0.57 -23.43 -9.30
C TYR A 421 -0.93 -24.21 -10.55
N GLU A 422 -2.17 -24.70 -10.62
CA GLU A 422 -2.65 -25.52 -11.73
C GLU A 422 -4.02 -25.04 -12.20
N ASN A 423 -4.20 -24.94 -13.51
CA ASN A 423 -5.48 -24.57 -14.13
C ASN A 423 -6.12 -23.29 -13.55
N GLY A 424 -5.30 -22.30 -13.18
CA GLY A 424 -5.80 -21.06 -12.60
C GLY A 424 -6.10 -21.12 -11.10
N THR A 425 -5.77 -22.24 -10.42
CA THR A 425 -6.09 -22.46 -9.01
C THR A 425 -4.85 -22.81 -8.21
N LEU A 426 -4.76 -22.29 -6.99
CA LEU A 426 -3.74 -22.66 -6.02
C LEU A 426 -4.14 -23.95 -5.30
N ASN A 427 -3.28 -24.97 -5.38
CA ASN A 427 -3.41 -26.22 -4.66
C ASN A 427 -2.44 -26.20 -3.48
N PHE A 428 -2.95 -26.14 -2.26
CA PHE A 428 -2.12 -26.00 -1.08
C PHE A 428 -1.37 -27.28 -0.75
N LEU A 429 -0.07 -27.13 -0.50
CA LEU A 429 0.84 -28.21 -0.13
C LEU A 429 1.02 -28.35 1.39
N THR A 430 0.80 -27.25 2.14
CA THR A 430 0.99 -27.23 3.60
C THR A 430 -0.24 -26.69 4.31
N ASP A 431 -0.36 -26.94 5.60
CA ASP A 431 -1.13 -26.10 6.49
C ASP A 431 -0.52 -24.69 6.53
N PRO A 432 -1.31 -23.65 6.88
CA PRO A 432 -0.76 -22.35 7.16
C PRO A 432 0.27 -22.41 8.27
N PHE A 433 1.33 -21.61 8.16
CA PHE A 433 2.37 -21.55 9.17
C PHE A 433 2.91 -20.14 9.38
N TYR A 434 3.52 -19.93 10.50
CA TYR A 434 4.11 -18.67 10.91
C TYR A 434 5.54 -18.93 11.39
N VAL A 435 6.49 -18.10 10.97
CA VAL A 435 7.88 -18.18 11.47
C VAL A 435 8.05 -17.12 12.55
N ASP A 436 8.40 -17.55 13.75
CA ASP A 436 8.59 -16.65 14.89
C ASP A 436 9.73 -15.65 14.61
N LYS A 437 9.50 -14.37 14.94
CA LYS A 437 10.48 -13.29 14.69
C LYS A 437 11.78 -13.49 15.47
N GLN A 438 11.72 -14.09 16.65
CA GLN A 438 12.86 -14.20 17.60
C GLN A 438 13.48 -15.58 17.63
N LYS A 439 12.66 -16.64 17.60
CA LYS A 439 13.09 -18.02 17.86
C LYS A 439 13.43 -18.83 16.63
N ASN A 440 13.09 -18.35 15.44
CA ASN A 440 13.25 -19.08 14.18
C ASN A 440 12.50 -20.43 14.15
N GLU A 441 11.38 -20.51 14.85
CA GLU A 441 10.53 -21.71 14.88
C GLU A 441 9.35 -21.56 13.94
N GLN A 442 9.04 -22.62 13.20
CA GLN A 442 7.86 -22.69 12.33
C GLN A 442 6.69 -23.28 13.10
N HIS A 443 5.63 -22.48 13.28
CA HIS A 443 4.39 -22.91 13.91
C HIS A 443 3.32 -23.17 12.86
N TYR A 444 2.84 -24.41 12.75
CA TYR A 444 1.79 -24.81 11.82
C TYR A 444 0.44 -24.81 12.51
N PHE A 445 -0.57 -24.29 11.79
CA PHE A 445 -1.95 -24.19 12.26
C PHE A 445 -2.79 -25.27 11.58
N SER A 446 -3.12 -26.31 12.32
CA SER A 446 -3.92 -27.45 11.85
C SER A 446 -4.99 -27.81 12.88
N VAL A 447 -6.08 -28.42 12.42
CA VAL A 447 -7.15 -28.88 13.31
C VAL A 447 -6.59 -29.99 14.20
N GLU A 448 -6.51 -29.70 15.50
CA GLU A 448 -6.24 -30.66 16.56
C GLU A 448 -7.56 -30.98 17.26
N GLY A 449 -7.73 -32.21 17.75
CA GLY A 449 -9.01 -32.77 18.20
C GLY A 449 -9.81 -31.99 19.26
N ASP A 450 -9.16 -31.05 19.96
CA ASP A 450 -9.79 -30.26 21.01
C ASP A 450 -10.54 -29.02 20.43
N THR A 451 -11.60 -28.63 21.12
CA THR A 451 -12.38 -27.44 20.79
C THR A 451 -12.41 -26.44 21.93
N GLN A 452 -12.73 -25.19 21.62
CA GLN A 452 -12.86 -24.10 22.60
C GLN A 452 -14.02 -23.17 22.24
N ASP A 453 -14.52 -22.44 23.22
CA ASP A 453 -15.43 -21.33 22.99
C ASP A 453 -14.61 -20.07 22.78
N VAL A 454 -14.97 -19.25 21.78
CA VAL A 454 -14.26 -18.02 21.44
C VAL A 454 -15.17 -16.80 21.61
N VAL A 455 -14.64 -15.75 22.23
CA VAL A 455 -15.31 -14.46 22.41
C VAL A 455 -14.59 -13.43 21.57
N LEU A 456 -15.28 -12.86 20.58
CA LEU A 456 -14.69 -11.96 19.60
C LEU A 456 -15.19 -10.53 19.78
N TYR A 457 -14.29 -9.56 19.74
CA TYR A 457 -14.56 -8.14 19.90
C TYR A 457 -14.25 -7.31 18.65
N ALA A 458 -13.47 -7.86 17.74
CA ALA A 458 -13.05 -7.19 16.52
C ALA A 458 -12.94 -8.18 15.34
N LYS A 459 -13.00 -7.68 14.13
CA LYS A 459 -12.76 -8.44 12.88
C LYS A 459 -11.36 -8.19 12.31
N CYS A 460 -10.67 -7.16 12.78
CA CYS A 460 -9.26 -6.93 12.52
C CYS A 460 -8.63 -6.08 13.63
N ASN A 461 -7.30 -6.17 13.74
CA ASN A 461 -6.51 -5.22 14.51
C ASN A 461 -5.47 -4.60 13.56
N ILE A 462 -5.46 -3.28 13.50
CA ILE A 462 -4.50 -2.52 12.71
C ILE A 462 -3.51 -1.93 13.71
N GLU A 463 -2.25 -2.36 13.63
CA GLU A 463 -1.22 -1.94 14.60
C GLU A 463 -1.10 -0.41 14.70
N GLY A 464 -1.25 0.30 13.57
CA GLY A 464 -1.29 1.75 13.56
C GLY A 464 -2.45 2.37 14.34
N GLU A 465 -3.55 1.64 14.59
CA GLU A 465 -4.68 2.13 15.40
C GLU A 465 -4.41 2.05 16.90
N ASN A 466 -3.51 1.19 17.34
CA ASN A 466 -3.06 1.19 18.73
C ASN A 466 -2.54 2.57 19.12
N MET A 467 -1.84 3.25 18.22
CA MET A 467 -1.36 4.61 18.41
C MET A 467 -2.50 5.61 18.68
N PHE A 468 -3.63 5.51 17.98
CA PHE A 468 -4.77 6.42 18.20
C PHE A 468 -5.41 6.19 19.56
N ARG A 469 -5.50 4.94 20.00
CA ARG A 469 -6.03 4.57 21.32
C ARG A 469 -5.07 4.97 22.44
N ASP A 470 -3.78 4.77 22.26
CA ASP A 470 -2.74 5.18 23.21
C ASP A 470 -2.75 6.71 23.40
N ARG A 471 -3.01 7.47 22.34
CA ARG A 471 -3.11 8.93 22.36
C ARG A 471 -4.32 9.47 23.12
N MET A 472 -5.29 8.64 23.48
CA MET A 472 -6.42 9.05 24.34
C MET A 472 -6.07 9.01 25.84
N ILE A 473 -5.00 8.30 26.24
CA ILE A 473 -4.59 8.21 27.65
C ILE A 473 -4.21 9.61 28.15
N GLY A 474 -4.82 10.02 29.27
CA GLY A 474 -4.71 11.37 29.82
C GLY A 474 -5.76 12.35 29.29
N GLY A 475 -6.64 11.93 28.36
CA GLY A 475 -7.78 12.72 27.93
C GLY A 475 -8.76 12.96 29.07
N VAL A 476 -9.36 14.15 29.11
CA VAL A 476 -10.18 14.62 30.22
C VAL A 476 -11.61 14.91 29.78
N PHE A 477 -12.59 14.43 30.52
CA PHE A 477 -13.97 14.87 30.42
C PHE A 477 -14.21 15.93 31.50
N GLU A 478 -14.77 17.08 31.11
CA GLU A 478 -15.00 18.23 31.98
C GLU A 478 -16.42 18.73 31.93
N GLY A 479 -16.88 19.31 33.04
CA GLY A 479 -18.15 20.04 33.16
C GLY A 479 -17.93 21.47 33.66
N SER A 480 -18.63 22.44 33.07
CA SER A 480 -18.56 23.85 33.44
C SER A 480 -19.93 24.55 33.34
N ASN A 481 -20.07 25.65 34.04
CA ASN A 481 -21.19 26.59 33.89
C ASN A 481 -20.75 27.88 33.13
N GLN A 482 -19.51 27.90 32.64
CA GLN A 482 -18.95 28.98 31.82
C GLN A 482 -18.56 28.40 30.45
N LEU A 483 -18.91 29.10 29.39
CA LEU A 483 -18.67 28.62 27.99
C LEU A 483 -17.16 28.50 27.66
N ASP A 484 -16.35 29.33 28.28
CA ASP A 484 -14.89 29.32 28.10
C ASP A 484 -14.16 28.25 28.94
N PHE A 485 -14.92 27.55 29.82
CA PHE A 485 -14.38 26.57 30.78
C PHE A 485 -13.29 27.15 31.70
N ALA A 486 -13.27 28.47 31.95
CA ALA A 486 -12.32 29.09 32.88
C ALA A 486 -12.40 28.49 34.29
N VAL A 487 -13.58 28.04 34.70
CA VAL A 487 -13.80 27.22 35.89
C VAL A 487 -14.49 25.94 35.44
N SER A 488 -13.81 24.82 35.54
CA SER A 488 -14.33 23.50 35.20
C SER A 488 -14.06 22.47 36.30
N ASP A 489 -14.91 21.46 36.40
CA ASP A 489 -14.67 20.29 37.23
C ASP A 489 -14.36 19.09 36.32
N THR A 490 -13.40 18.26 36.74
CA THR A 490 -13.10 17.01 36.05
C THR A 490 -14.19 15.98 36.33
N LEU A 491 -14.79 15.45 35.27
CA LEU A 491 -15.79 14.38 35.34
C LEU A 491 -15.13 13.00 35.25
N PHE A 492 -14.09 12.85 34.44
CA PHE A 492 -13.32 11.62 34.30
C PHE A 492 -12.01 11.88 33.56
N ILE A 493 -10.98 11.09 33.88
CA ILE A 493 -9.69 11.07 33.14
C ILE A 493 -9.47 9.67 32.61
N ILE A 494 -9.13 9.54 31.32
CA ILE A 494 -8.80 8.26 30.68
C ILE A 494 -7.43 7.80 31.19
N GLN A 495 -7.40 6.73 31.97
CA GLN A 495 -6.20 6.22 32.61
C GLN A 495 -5.50 5.09 31.85
N CYS A 496 -6.26 4.35 31.03
CA CYS A 496 -5.74 3.24 30.24
C CYS A 496 -6.27 3.26 28.82
N LYS A 497 -5.57 2.57 27.93
CA LYS A 497 -5.93 2.44 26.53
C LYS A 497 -7.33 1.83 26.38
N PRO A 498 -8.28 2.50 25.69
CA PRO A 498 -9.57 1.88 25.38
C PRO A 498 -9.38 0.73 24.39
N ASP A 499 -9.81 -0.46 24.75
CA ASP A 499 -9.63 -1.70 23.99
C ASP A 499 -10.90 -2.20 23.28
N ARG A 500 -12.03 -1.54 23.52
CA ARG A 500 -13.36 -1.87 22.96
C ARG A 500 -13.95 -0.74 22.16
N LEU A 501 -14.98 -1.04 21.38
CA LEU A 501 -15.72 -0.02 20.64
C LEU A 501 -16.22 1.08 21.57
N ASN A 502 -16.89 0.70 22.66
CA ASN A 502 -17.43 1.64 23.62
C ASN A 502 -16.85 1.39 25.02
N THR A 503 -16.38 2.44 25.65
CA THR A 503 -15.97 2.42 27.05
C THR A 503 -16.95 3.24 27.87
N THR A 504 -17.54 2.64 28.90
CA THR A 504 -18.49 3.30 29.81
C THR A 504 -17.84 3.61 31.15
N VAL A 505 -17.91 4.85 31.58
CA VAL A 505 -17.37 5.31 32.86
C VAL A 505 -18.38 6.15 33.65
N ARG A 506 -18.21 6.20 34.96
CA ARG A 506 -19.01 7.06 35.84
C ARG A 506 -18.37 8.42 36.01
N SER A 507 -19.20 9.46 36.06
CA SER A 507 -18.73 10.80 36.43
C SER A 507 -18.27 10.83 37.90
N SER A 508 -17.16 11.50 38.15
CA SER A 508 -16.63 11.73 39.50
C SER A 508 -17.31 12.91 40.23
N SER A 509 -18.17 13.68 39.53
CA SER A 509 -18.83 14.86 40.06
C SER A 509 -20.32 14.68 40.17
N ASN A 510 -20.88 15.17 41.29
CA ASN A 510 -22.32 15.22 41.53
C ASN A 510 -22.93 16.63 41.28
N LYS A 511 -22.16 17.57 40.76
CA LYS A 511 -22.61 18.91 40.40
C LYS A 511 -23.36 18.91 39.07
N GLU A 512 -24.10 20.00 38.84
CA GLU A 512 -24.79 20.24 37.56
C GLU A 512 -24.03 21.21 36.70
N TYR A 513 -23.94 20.88 35.38
CA TYR A 513 -23.22 21.63 34.37
C TYR A 513 -24.09 21.93 33.16
N ARG A 514 -23.93 23.11 32.58
CA ARG A 514 -24.52 23.47 31.30
C ARG A 514 -23.62 23.06 30.12
N TYR A 515 -22.31 23.19 30.29
CA TYR A 515 -21.31 22.89 29.27
C TYR A 515 -20.50 21.66 29.67
N ILE A 516 -20.36 20.73 28.75
CA ILE A 516 -19.61 19.50 28.94
C ILE A 516 -18.72 19.27 27.74
N ARG A 517 -17.51 18.73 27.96
CA ARG A 517 -16.57 18.46 26.85
C ARG A 517 -15.63 17.31 27.14
N TYR A 518 -15.06 16.77 26.05
CA TYR A 518 -13.84 15.97 26.04
C TYR A 518 -12.69 16.84 25.57
N VAL A 519 -11.58 16.82 26.28
CA VAL A 519 -10.32 17.49 25.95
C VAL A 519 -9.27 16.43 25.67
N GLY A 520 -8.68 16.45 24.47
CA GLY A 520 -7.59 15.57 24.11
C GLY A 520 -6.34 15.85 24.94
N PRO A 521 -5.57 14.81 25.32
CA PRO A 521 -4.36 15.01 26.12
C PRO A 521 -3.27 15.72 25.31
N PRO A 522 -2.29 16.37 25.97
CA PRO A 522 -1.12 16.91 25.29
C PRO A 522 -0.40 15.83 24.45
N GLY A 523 -0.11 16.12 23.19
CA GLY A 523 0.46 15.16 22.24
C GLY A 523 -0.55 14.21 21.57
N GLY A 524 -1.84 14.27 21.92
CA GLY A 524 -2.83 13.25 21.58
C GLY A 524 -3.70 13.50 20.34
N LEU A 525 -3.72 14.67 19.72
CA LEU A 525 -4.54 15.00 18.54
C LEU A 525 -6.08 14.72 18.72
N CYS A 526 -6.57 14.52 19.93
CA CYS A 526 -7.91 14.06 20.32
C CYS A 526 -8.22 12.59 20.00
N ASN A 527 -8.15 12.13 18.76
CA ASN A 527 -8.35 10.76 18.28
C ASN A 527 -9.60 10.05 18.86
N VAL A 528 -10.72 10.77 18.96
CA VAL A 528 -12.00 10.28 19.47
C VAL A 528 -13.03 10.19 18.34
N ALA A 529 -13.81 9.10 18.30
CA ALA A 529 -14.88 8.91 17.33
C ALA A 529 -16.21 9.44 17.84
N GLU A 530 -16.67 8.98 19.03
CA GLU A 530 -17.95 9.36 19.60
C GLU A 530 -17.85 9.58 21.11
N VAL A 531 -18.63 10.51 21.61
CA VAL A 531 -18.85 10.73 23.05
C VAL A 531 -20.33 10.91 23.32
N ALA A 532 -20.85 10.17 24.29
CA ALA A 532 -22.20 10.30 24.77
C ALA A 532 -22.22 10.53 26.30
N PHE A 533 -22.92 11.56 26.76
CA PHE A 533 -23.12 11.87 28.16
C PHE A 533 -24.55 11.52 28.56
N TYR A 534 -24.74 11.01 29.76
CA TYR A 534 -26.02 10.56 30.25
C TYR A 534 -26.36 11.15 31.63
N GLU A 535 -27.60 11.56 31.81
CA GLU A 535 -28.17 11.90 33.09
C GLU A 535 -28.51 10.61 33.88
N LYS A 536 -28.66 10.71 35.18
CA LYS A 536 -28.96 9.56 36.04
C LYS A 536 -30.29 8.89 35.64
N ASN A 537 -30.24 7.57 35.49
CA ASN A 537 -31.36 6.72 35.08
C ASN A 537 -31.90 6.98 33.66
N ASP A 538 -31.24 7.80 32.87
CA ASP A 538 -31.64 8.01 31.48
C ASP A 538 -30.92 6.98 30.57
N THR A 539 -31.63 6.48 29.57
CA THR A 539 -31.15 5.56 28.55
C THR A 539 -30.74 6.29 27.26
N LEU A 540 -31.23 7.52 27.08
CA LEU A 540 -30.90 8.35 25.93
C LEU A 540 -29.73 9.28 26.26
N PRO A 541 -28.81 9.48 25.33
CA PRO A 541 -27.72 10.43 25.51
C PRO A 541 -28.23 11.87 25.53
N LEU A 542 -27.60 12.69 26.33
CA LEU A 542 -27.85 14.12 26.36
C LEU A 542 -27.52 14.73 24.98
N SER A 543 -28.38 15.65 24.55
CA SER A 543 -28.22 16.41 23.32
C SER A 543 -28.05 17.89 23.60
N GLY A 544 -27.36 18.60 22.71
CA GLY A 544 -27.13 20.04 22.85
C GLY A 544 -26.51 20.63 21.59
N LYS A 545 -26.22 21.92 21.63
CA LYS A 545 -25.47 22.56 20.57
C LYS A 545 -24.01 22.09 20.63
N ILE A 546 -23.50 21.52 19.52
CA ILE A 546 -22.11 21.07 19.45
C ILE A 546 -21.18 22.29 19.47
N ILE A 547 -20.20 22.25 20.36
CA ILE A 547 -19.15 23.25 20.53
C ILE A 547 -17.78 22.56 20.53
N GLY A 548 -16.73 23.25 20.10
CA GLY A 548 -15.40 22.64 20.05
C GLY A 548 -14.36 23.52 19.38
N THR A 549 -13.16 22.98 19.27
CA THR A 549 -12.02 23.63 18.60
C THR A 549 -12.07 23.33 17.10
N PRO A 550 -12.26 24.32 16.22
CA PRO A 550 -12.30 24.10 14.79
C PRO A 550 -10.93 23.75 14.21
N GLY A 551 -10.95 23.01 13.12
CA GLY A 551 -9.78 22.60 12.37
C GLY A 551 -9.35 21.16 12.65
N CYS A 552 -9.09 20.42 11.59
CA CYS A 552 -8.76 19.01 11.64
C CYS A 552 -7.41 18.71 10.97
N TYR A 553 -6.88 17.53 11.26
CA TYR A 553 -5.72 16.98 10.58
C TYR A 553 -5.97 16.96 9.05
N GLN A 554 -4.97 17.33 8.26
CA GLN A 554 -5.02 17.54 6.81
C GLN A 554 -5.83 18.75 6.33
N HIS A 555 -6.53 19.49 7.19
CA HIS A 555 -7.31 20.70 6.86
C HIS A 555 -8.38 20.47 5.77
N ASP A 556 -8.89 19.25 5.65
CA ASP A 556 -9.85 18.84 4.61
C ASP A 556 -11.30 18.78 5.08
N GLY A 557 -11.54 19.02 6.38
CA GLY A 557 -12.89 19.01 6.99
C GLY A 557 -13.43 17.61 7.30
N THR A 558 -12.67 16.54 7.06
CA THR A 558 -13.17 15.16 7.25
C THR A 558 -13.12 14.69 8.69
N HIS A 559 -12.32 15.33 9.55
CA HIS A 559 -12.07 14.94 10.94
C HIS A 559 -12.35 16.08 11.93
N GLU A 560 -13.42 16.82 11.74
CA GLU A 560 -13.79 17.95 12.58
C GLU A 560 -14.42 17.53 13.92
N TYR A 561 -14.37 18.42 14.93
CA TYR A 561 -14.91 18.18 16.26
C TYR A 561 -16.41 17.85 16.28
N THR A 562 -17.14 18.22 15.24
CA THR A 562 -18.58 17.90 15.09
C THR A 562 -18.84 16.42 14.90
N ASN A 563 -17.86 15.65 14.43
CA ASN A 563 -17.98 14.21 14.23
C ASN A 563 -18.15 13.45 15.56
N VAL A 564 -17.71 14.04 16.68
CA VAL A 564 -17.77 13.40 18.01
C VAL A 564 -19.22 13.16 18.50
N PHE A 565 -20.20 13.80 17.84
CA PHE A 565 -21.63 13.74 18.22
C PHE A 565 -22.53 13.49 17.01
N ASP A 566 -22.02 12.86 15.94
CA ASP A 566 -22.79 12.61 14.72
C ASP A 566 -23.50 11.23 14.72
N GLY A 567 -23.30 10.43 15.75
CA GLY A 567 -23.89 9.09 15.92
C GLY A 567 -23.18 8.03 15.09
N LYS A 568 -21.99 8.31 14.54
CA LYS A 568 -21.24 7.40 13.67
C LYS A 568 -19.90 7.03 14.30
N THR A 569 -19.78 5.83 14.80
CA THR A 569 -18.55 5.35 15.45
C THR A 569 -17.36 5.18 14.51
N TRP A 570 -17.50 5.42 13.19
CA TRP A 570 -16.43 5.32 12.17
C TRP A 570 -15.94 6.68 11.64
N THR A 571 -16.55 7.79 12.04
CA THR A 571 -16.03 9.14 11.91
C THR A 571 -15.22 9.48 13.14
N SER A 572 -14.36 10.48 13.09
CA SER A 572 -13.55 10.87 14.25
C SER A 572 -13.21 12.35 14.24
N PHE A 573 -12.81 12.85 15.39
CA PHE A 573 -12.14 14.12 15.55
C PHE A 573 -10.64 13.91 15.69
N ASP A 574 -9.87 14.48 14.76
CA ASP A 574 -8.43 14.52 14.79
C ASP A 574 -7.97 15.97 14.66
N TYR A 575 -7.62 16.58 15.78
CA TYR A 575 -7.22 17.98 15.78
C TYR A 575 -5.85 18.15 15.07
N PHE A 576 -5.68 19.24 14.34
CA PHE A 576 -4.45 19.46 13.56
C PHE A 576 -3.20 19.82 14.39
N LYS A 577 -3.37 20.19 15.68
CA LYS A 577 -2.28 20.44 16.61
C LYS A 577 -2.19 19.34 17.67
N PHE A 578 -1.01 19.10 18.17
CA PHE A 578 -0.76 18.09 19.19
C PHE A 578 -1.43 18.38 20.55
N SER A 579 -1.93 19.58 20.78
CA SER A 579 -2.58 19.96 22.03
C SER A 579 -3.67 21.02 21.81
N GLY A 580 -4.60 21.12 22.75
CA GLY A 580 -5.65 22.15 22.79
C GLY A 580 -6.90 21.84 21.99
N GLY A 581 -7.02 20.64 21.39
CA GLY A 581 -8.24 20.19 20.74
C GLY A 581 -9.27 19.70 21.78
N TRP A 582 -10.53 20.06 21.59
CA TRP A 582 -11.64 19.60 22.41
C TRP A 582 -12.96 19.61 21.62
N ALA A 583 -13.90 18.76 22.04
CA ALA A 583 -15.28 18.68 21.53
C ALA A 583 -16.26 18.58 22.67
N GLY A 584 -17.41 19.25 22.60
CA GLY A 584 -18.36 19.30 23.69
C GLY A 584 -19.76 19.72 23.27
N LEU A 585 -20.65 19.84 24.27
CA LEU A 585 -22.04 20.24 24.12
C LEU A 585 -22.39 21.43 25.03
N ASP A 586 -23.14 22.40 24.50
CA ASP A 586 -23.95 23.32 25.30
C ASP A 586 -25.36 22.71 25.45
N LEU A 587 -25.67 22.23 26.63
CA LEU A 587 -26.93 21.54 26.93
C LEU A 587 -28.13 22.52 27.07
N GLY A 588 -27.86 23.83 27.05
CA GLY A 588 -28.90 24.87 27.27
C GLY A 588 -29.49 24.91 28.66
N ARG A 589 -29.27 23.89 29.48
CA ARG A 589 -29.70 23.76 30.89
C ARG A 589 -28.58 23.13 31.73
N LYS A 590 -28.65 23.28 33.03
CA LYS A 590 -27.74 22.57 33.95
C LYS A 590 -28.22 21.14 34.14
N VAL A 591 -27.30 20.19 34.08
CA VAL A 591 -27.54 18.75 34.18
C VAL A 591 -26.43 18.09 35.00
N GLN A 592 -26.80 17.16 35.86
CA GLN A 592 -25.86 16.27 36.54
C GLN A 592 -25.51 15.10 35.63
N ILE A 593 -24.23 14.99 35.33
CA ILE A 593 -23.71 13.90 34.47
C ILE A 593 -23.46 12.68 35.36
N ASP A 594 -24.13 11.56 35.07
CA ASP A 594 -23.96 10.28 35.78
C ASP A 594 -22.92 9.38 35.11
N ARG A 595 -23.02 9.21 33.79
CA ARG A 595 -22.09 8.36 33.04
C ARG A 595 -21.70 8.97 31.71
N ILE A 596 -20.55 8.54 31.24
CA ILE A 596 -19.94 8.93 29.97
C ILE A 596 -19.64 7.65 29.20
N VAL A 597 -20.02 7.61 27.92
CA VAL A 597 -19.65 6.56 26.98
C VAL A 597 -18.81 7.18 25.90
N TYR A 598 -17.64 6.64 25.63
CA TYR A 598 -16.77 7.15 24.57
C TYR A 598 -16.21 6.03 23.69
N THR A 599 -16.02 6.36 22.42
CA THR A 599 -15.52 5.49 21.36
C THR A 599 -14.19 6.04 20.86
N PRO A 600 -13.10 5.26 20.87
CA PRO A 600 -11.85 5.68 20.29
C PRO A 600 -11.96 5.77 18.77
N ARG A 601 -11.09 6.58 18.14
CA ARG A 601 -10.89 6.52 16.70
C ARG A 601 -10.60 5.09 16.26
N ASN A 602 -11.31 4.64 15.24
CA ASN A 602 -11.19 3.29 14.67
C ASN A 602 -11.51 3.29 13.17
N ARG A 603 -11.29 2.17 12.50
CA ARG A 603 -11.58 1.95 11.08
C ARG A 603 -12.74 0.98 10.87
N ASP A 604 -13.76 1.02 11.72
CA ASP A 604 -14.87 0.08 11.62
C ASP A 604 -14.48 -1.40 11.85
N ASN A 605 -13.47 -1.62 12.67
CA ASN A 605 -12.89 -2.93 12.95
C ASN A 605 -13.54 -3.68 14.12
N TYR A 606 -14.29 -3.02 14.97
CA TYR A 606 -14.98 -3.63 16.12
C TYR A 606 -16.27 -4.32 15.73
N ILE A 607 -16.76 -5.21 16.64
CA ILE A 607 -18.09 -5.79 16.52
C ILE A 607 -19.13 -4.73 16.79
N ARG A 608 -20.12 -4.63 15.89
CA ARG A 608 -21.23 -3.66 16.00
C ARG A 608 -22.55 -4.35 16.21
N PRO A 609 -23.34 -3.95 17.21
CA PRO A 609 -24.70 -4.40 17.35
C PRO A 609 -25.52 -4.12 16.08
N GLY A 610 -26.30 -5.10 15.66
CA GLY A 610 -27.13 -5.05 14.44
C GLY A 610 -26.47 -5.64 13.18
N ASP A 611 -25.15 -5.72 13.09
CA ASP A 611 -24.45 -6.31 11.97
C ASP A 611 -24.45 -7.85 12.01
N ILE A 612 -24.32 -8.47 10.84
CA ILE A 612 -24.28 -9.94 10.68
C ILE A 612 -22.84 -10.37 10.40
N TYR A 613 -22.36 -11.26 11.26
CA TYR A 613 -21.01 -11.80 11.18
C TYR A 613 -21.04 -13.30 10.92
N GLU A 614 -20.01 -13.80 10.25
CA GLU A 614 -19.77 -15.22 10.03
C GLU A 614 -18.31 -15.55 10.36
N LEU A 615 -18.11 -16.49 11.28
CA LEU A 615 -16.80 -16.97 11.64
C LEU A 615 -16.41 -18.14 10.73
N TYR A 616 -15.19 -18.11 10.22
CA TYR A 616 -14.56 -19.20 9.48
C TYR A 616 -13.32 -19.70 10.25
N TYR A 617 -13.07 -20.98 10.15
CA TYR A 617 -11.81 -21.59 10.55
C TYR A 617 -11.14 -22.28 9.37
N CYS A 618 -9.80 -22.32 9.34
CA CYS A 618 -9.01 -22.93 8.29
C CYS A 618 -8.74 -24.41 8.61
N ASP A 619 -9.32 -25.31 7.81
CA ASP A 619 -8.99 -26.73 7.79
C ASP A 619 -8.79 -27.10 6.31
N ARG A 620 -7.56 -27.00 5.84
CA ARG A 620 -7.15 -26.93 4.42
C ARG A 620 -7.81 -25.79 3.64
N TYR A 621 -9.12 -25.62 3.79
CA TYR A 621 -9.93 -24.54 3.23
C TYR A 621 -10.74 -23.87 4.34
N TRP A 622 -11.23 -22.69 4.07
CA TRP A 622 -12.10 -21.97 5.00
C TRP A 622 -13.44 -22.71 5.18
N LYS A 623 -13.76 -23.11 6.40
CA LYS A 623 -15.02 -23.72 6.79
C LYS A 623 -15.80 -22.77 7.69
N SER A 624 -17.11 -22.61 7.42
CA SER A 624 -17.97 -21.77 8.24
C SER A 624 -18.25 -22.44 9.60
N ALA A 625 -18.08 -21.67 10.67
CA ALA A 625 -18.51 -22.03 12.01
C ALA A 625 -19.90 -21.43 12.37
N GLY A 626 -20.54 -20.76 11.41
CA GLY A 626 -21.90 -20.23 11.55
C GLY A 626 -21.98 -18.70 11.51
N ARG A 627 -23.22 -18.21 11.39
CA ARG A 627 -23.56 -16.79 11.32
C ARG A 627 -24.27 -16.33 12.58
N ILE A 628 -23.88 -15.13 13.08
CA ILE A 628 -24.49 -14.49 14.24
C ILE A 628 -24.81 -13.04 13.88
N LYS A 629 -26.03 -12.59 14.22
CA LYS A 629 -26.34 -11.17 14.26
C LYS A 629 -25.93 -10.63 15.64
N ALA A 630 -25.01 -9.70 15.67
CA ALA A 630 -24.54 -9.10 16.91
C ALA A 630 -25.67 -8.32 17.62
N THR A 631 -25.87 -8.58 18.90
CA THR A 631 -26.79 -7.84 19.77
C THR A 631 -26.06 -6.91 20.71
N VAL A 632 -24.81 -7.19 20.97
CA VAL A 632 -23.85 -6.41 21.78
C VAL A 632 -22.53 -6.27 20.99
N ASP A 633 -21.54 -5.59 21.56
CA ASP A 633 -20.23 -5.35 20.97
C ASP A 633 -19.26 -6.55 21.02
N SER A 634 -19.82 -7.76 21.12
CA SER A 634 -19.07 -9.01 21.11
C SER A 634 -19.87 -10.15 20.48
N LEU A 635 -19.16 -11.20 20.06
CA LEU A 635 -19.73 -12.43 19.51
C LEU A 635 -19.17 -13.63 20.26
N VAL A 636 -20.01 -14.63 20.51
CA VAL A 636 -19.59 -15.90 21.12
C VAL A 636 -19.85 -17.03 20.15
N TYR A 637 -18.79 -17.75 19.78
CA TYR A 637 -18.89 -18.99 19.00
C TYR A 637 -18.39 -20.16 19.86
N ARG A 638 -19.11 -21.29 19.82
CA ARG A 638 -18.84 -22.44 20.65
C ARG A 638 -18.28 -23.60 19.83
N GLY A 639 -17.43 -24.41 20.48
CA GLY A 639 -16.92 -25.63 19.88
C GLY A 639 -15.99 -25.40 18.68
N ILE A 640 -15.25 -24.31 18.67
CA ILE A 640 -14.30 -23.97 17.60
C ILE A 640 -13.02 -24.79 17.79
N PRO A 641 -12.48 -25.45 16.73
CA PRO A 641 -11.21 -26.17 16.82
C PRO A 641 -10.09 -25.29 17.37
N GLN A 642 -9.23 -25.89 18.21
CA GLN A 642 -8.00 -25.24 18.67
C GLN A 642 -6.91 -25.29 17.58
N ASN A 643 -5.88 -24.47 17.74
CA ASN A 643 -4.70 -24.38 16.86
C ASN A 643 -5.03 -24.16 15.38
N VAL A 644 -6.09 -23.40 15.08
CA VAL A 644 -6.49 -23.05 13.71
C VAL A 644 -6.46 -21.57 13.48
N LEU A 645 -6.31 -21.19 12.20
CA LEU A 645 -6.57 -19.83 11.79
C LEU A 645 -8.07 -19.56 11.76
N LEU A 646 -8.45 -18.39 12.25
CA LEU A 646 -9.81 -17.87 12.25
C LEU A 646 -9.90 -16.64 11.38
N PHE A 647 -11.07 -16.45 10.78
CA PHE A 647 -11.39 -15.29 9.95
C PHE A 647 -12.85 -14.89 10.19
N LEU A 648 -13.06 -13.63 10.63
CA LEU A 648 -14.40 -13.13 10.92
C LEU A 648 -14.86 -12.18 9.81
N ARG A 649 -15.88 -12.59 9.05
CA ARG A 649 -16.50 -11.79 8.00
C ARG A 649 -17.68 -10.99 8.51
N ASN A 650 -17.74 -9.70 8.19
CA ASN A 650 -18.91 -8.86 8.39
C ASN A 650 -19.71 -8.77 7.08
N HIS A 651 -20.87 -9.43 7.03
CA HIS A 651 -21.75 -9.43 5.86
C HIS A 651 -22.56 -8.14 5.66
N THR A 652 -22.58 -7.27 6.65
CA THR A 652 -23.28 -5.97 6.59
C THR A 652 -22.37 -4.88 6.03
N ARG A 653 -21.10 -4.87 6.47
CA ARG A 653 -20.07 -3.85 6.14
C ARG A 653 -18.71 -4.48 6.03
N GLY A 654 -18.44 -5.26 4.99
CA GLY A 654 -17.18 -5.95 4.80
C GLY A 654 -16.02 -4.99 4.50
N VAL A 655 -15.42 -4.38 5.52
CA VAL A 655 -14.21 -3.54 5.43
C VAL A 655 -13.18 -4.09 6.39
N ASP A 656 -11.91 -4.12 5.98
CA ASP A 656 -10.74 -4.51 6.79
C ASP A 656 -10.96 -5.72 7.71
N GLU A 657 -10.94 -6.91 7.13
CA GLU A 657 -11.04 -8.19 7.84
C GLU A 657 -9.68 -8.86 7.86
N ARG A 658 -9.27 -9.47 8.99
CA ARG A 658 -7.97 -10.08 9.18
C ARG A 658 -8.05 -11.49 9.73
N VAL A 659 -7.04 -12.29 9.37
CA VAL A 659 -6.83 -13.62 9.94
C VAL A 659 -6.21 -13.49 11.33
N PHE A 660 -6.65 -14.31 12.26
CA PHE A 660 -6.17 -14.36 13.63
C PHE A 660 -6.17 -15.80 14.16
N VAL A 661 -5.50 -16.01 15.27
CA VAL A 661 -5.64 -17.22 16.11
C VAL A 661 -6.29 -16.82 17.43
N TYR A 662 -6.94 -17.77 18.11
CA TYR A 662 -7.53 -17.51 19.41
C TYR A 662 -6.81 -18.36 20.47
N GLU A 663 -6.06 -17.69 21.33
CA GLU A 663 -5.23 -18.32 22.35
C GLU A 663 -5.47 -17.64 23.71
N LYS A 664 -5.61 -18.43 24.77
CA LYS A 664 -5.74 -17.95 26.16
C LYS A 664 -6.86 -16.90 26.36
N GLY A 665 -7.94 -17.00 25.60
CA GLY A 665 -9.07 -16.07 25.68
C GLY A 665 -8.93 -14.80 24.85
N GLU A 666 -7.89 -14.67 24.00
CA GLU A 666 -7.58 -13.47 23.22
C GLU A 666 -7.49 -13.75 21.73
N GLN A 667 -7.87 -12.74 20.91
CA GLN A 667 -7.66 -12.71 19.47
C GLN A 667 -6.22 -12.23 19.17
N LEU A 668 -5.37 -13.10 18.66
CA LEU A 668 -3.99 -12.80 18.27
C LEU A 668 -3.90 -12.69 16.74
N TRP A 669 -3.66 -11.51 16.27
CA TRP A 669 -3.60 -11.18 14.83
C TRP A 669 -2.26 -11.60 14.23
N LYS A 670 -2.31 -12.20 13.03
CA LYS A 670 -1.12 -12.72 12.32
C LYS A 670 -0.92 -12.05 10.97
#